data_5cd32f61417b7748ad728c75486a9f6c
#
_entry.id   5cd32f61417b7748ad728c75486a9f6c
#
_cell.length_a   1.000
_cell.length_b   1.000
_cell.length_c   1.000
_cell.angle_alpha   90.00
_cell.angle_beta   90.00
_cell.angle_gamma   90.00
#
_symmetry.space_group_name_H-M   'P 1'
#
loop_
_entity.id
_entity.type
_entity.pdbx_description
1 polymer ?
#
loop_
_entity_poly.entity_id
_entity_poly.type
_entity_poly.pdbx_seq_one_letter_code
_entity_poly.pdbx_strand_id
1 'polypeptide(L)'
;MPSPSGDQATPTLDRRRFLLTSAGGGAALVVVPAVAGWLPAADARASVRAAAFVDDYRTNVVANQTPETNAVIRILGGFAKVWKTGDAWNTGTPLMPEVLRANMRYCARITAARTDAEAKESFIVDRQHQSYSVIAGLGPLAELYRTGAKAVTSITSAPDGTPAGKISDAVPAGAPAGSAIGAGSYDSDLGQVARLVDTVRGPFASGNPAKFAFQYPRPWRMNEDSEVVDTGAMDAFGFPVYDSRVSVAPQLLRQRAETPAEDGGFPSGHTNALHLAALAYAYAVPERFQELVTRAFELSHTRIVAGMHSTVDVLGGRVMATALAAAALADPANAELKAAARAQALAYFRQATGTTADTLYAYAHSAGTDTDPYADREANAGTVGPKLTYVLTRQGRDVPLAVPKGAEVLLETRQPYLTAAQRREVLRTTALPAGYVLLDGFEQWGRLDLFSASDGYGAFDSDVTVTLDAAAGGFGAADSWRNDIRGEGGLIKRGTGTLTLSGHNRFHGGTVVEGGVLVGASANALGQGDVRVLGGTLRAGKVLRVRGAYVQEGDTRLELPLRRNHGPALEVSGRVVLGRGAVLSLRLDPERPPVAGTTVAVIEAQRLRGQFDRIEVNSPALRAVPVYTTEGLSVRLLRR
;
A
#
# COMPACT_ATOMS: atom_id res chain seq x y z
N MET A 1 -45.36 -10.75 -49.93
CA MET A 1 -45.73 -11.35 -48.63
C MET A 1 -44.50 -11.21 -47.72
N PRO A 2 -44.58 -10.52 -46.58
CA PRO A 2 -43.44 -10.13 -45.80
C PRO A 2 -43.15 -11.09 -44.66
N SER A 3 -41.88 -11.29 -44.39
CA SER A 3 -41.35 -11.92 -43.17
C SER A 3 -41.33 -10.92 -42.03
N PRO A 4 -41.55 -11.29 -40.77
CA PRO A 4 -41.25 -10.42 -39.65
C PRO A 4 -39.90 -10.76 -39.03
N SER A 5 -39.03 -9.78 -38.98
CA SER A 5 -37.82 -9.76 -38.19
C SER A 5 -38.17 -9.53 -36.72
N GLY A 6 -37.77 -10.45 -35.87
CA GLY A 6 -37.83 -10.28 -34.42
C GLY A 6 -36.55 -9.66 -33.89
N ASP A 7 -36.64 -8.42 -33.49
CA ASP A 7 -35.59 -7.69 -32.80
C ASP A 7 -35.65 -8.02 -31.30
N GLN A 8 -34.69 -8.75 -30.77
CA GLN A 8 -34.48 -8.92 -29.33
C GLN A 8 -33.43 -7.90 -28.86
N ALA A 9 -33.92 -6.77 -28.35
CA ALA A 9 -33.11 -5.80 -27.68
C ALA A 9 -32.68 -6.31 -26.30
N THR A 10 -31.38 -6.45 -26.09
CA THR A 10 -30.76 -6.59 -24.78
C THR A 10 -30.96 -5.32 -23.96
N PRO A 11 -31.37 -5.40 -22.68
CA PRO A 11 -31.56 -4.20 -21.86
C PRO A 11 -30.22 -3.66 -21.38
N THR A 12 -29.85 -2.51 -21.87
CA THR A 12 -28.84 -1.63 -21.26
C THR A 12 -29.39 -1.08 -19.96
N LEU A 13 -28.76 -1.41 -18.84
CA LEU A 13 -29.06 -0.87 -17.51
C LEU A 13 -28.68 0.62 -17.45
N ASP A 14 -29.66 1.48 -17.59
CA ASP A 14 -29.53 2.92 -17.39
C ASP A 14 -29.41 3.24 -15.90
N ARG A 15 -28.22 3.71 -15.48
CA ARG A 15 -27.86 4.06 -14.10
C ARG A 15 -28.66 5.25 -13.51
N ARG A 16 -29.56 5.85 -14.26
CA ARG A 16 -30.34 7.03 -13.82
C ARG A 16 -31.71 6.71 -13.20
N ARG A 17 -32.15 5.46 -13.15
CA ARG A 17 -33.51 5.09 -12.69
C ARG A 17 -33.60 4.47 -11.31
N PHE A 18 -32.56 4.53 -10.47
CA PHE A 18 -32.57 3.92 -9.12
C PHE A 18 -32.90 4.91 -7.98
N LEU A 19 -33.39 6.09 -8.31
CA LEU A 19 -33.87 7.06 -7.33
C LEU A 19 -35.29 7.46 -7.71
N LEU A 20 -36.29 6.77 -7.22
CA LEU A 20 -37.69 7.21 -7.00
C LEU A 20 -38.67 6.04 -7.13
N THR A 21 -38.88 5.32 -6.04
CA THR A 21 -40.20 4.74 -5.70
C THR A 21 -40.11 4.03 -4.35
N SER A 22 -40.56 4.70 -3.30
CA SER A 22 -41.21 4.06 -2.15
C SER A 22 -41.92 5.13 -1.34
N ALA A 23 -43.19 5.34 -1.68
CA ALA A 23 -44.13 6.02 -0.79
C ALA A 23 -45.36 5.10 -0.65
N GLY A 24 -45.74 4.86 0.60
CA GLY A 24 -47.08 4.43 0.93
C GLY A 24 -47.28 3.02 1.46
N GLY A 25 -47.55 2.88 2.73
CA GLY A 25 -48.08 1.67 3.36
C GLY A 25 -48.21 1.82 4.87
N GLY A 26 -49.41 2.20 5.33
CA GLY A 26 -49.72 2.55 6.73
C GLY A 26 -49.59 1.40 7.72
N ALA A 27 -49.22 1.76 8.95
CA ALA A 27 -49.16 0.88 10.10
C ALA A 27 -50.40 1.05 10.99
N ALA A 28 -51.04 -0.04 11.31
CA ALA A 28 -52.10 -0.12 12.34
C ALA A 28 -51.47 -0.33 13.74
N LEU A 29 -51.82 0.57 14.67
CA LEU A 29 -51.51 0.42 16.08
C LEU A 29 -52.44 -0.62 16.74
N VAL A 30 -51.83 -1.60 17.42
CA VAL A 30 -52.56 -2.43 18.41
C VAL A 30 -52.00 -2.09 19.79
N VAL A 31 -52.86 -1.58 20.65
CA VAL A 31 -52.61 -1.28 22.07
C VAL A 31 -52.98 -2.51 22.88
N VAL A 32 -52.07 -3.01 23.71
CA VAL A 32 -52.36 -4.02 24.76
C VAL A 32 -51.83 -3.49 26.10
N PRO A 33 -52.61 -3.57 27.20
CA PRO A 33 -52.28 -2.89 28.45
C PRO A 33 -51.25 -3.67 29.30
N ALA A 34 -50.46 -2.87 30.02
CA ALA A 34 -49.45 -3.33 30.96
C ALA A 34 -50.00 -3.94 32.23
N VAL A 35 -49.43 -5.08 32.65
CA VAL A 35 -49.50 -5.58 34.01
C VAL A 35 -48.10 -5.56 34.62
N ALA A 36 -47.97 -4.80 35.72
CA ALA A 36 -46.71 -4.64 36.44
C ALA A 36 -46.42 -5.87 37.30
N GLY A 37 -45.25 -6.45 37.12
CA GLY A 37 -44.66 -7.43 38.01
C GLY A 37 -43.18 -7.13 38.22
N TRP A 38 -42.82 -6.72 39.43
CA TRP A 38 -41.44 -6.49 39.85
C TRP A 38 -40.69 -7.82 39.98
N LEU A 39 -39.64 -8.01 39.15
CA LEU A 39 -38.53 -8.93 39.42
C LEU A 39 -37.22 -8.20 39.16
N PRO A 40 -36.17 -8.42 39.95
CA PRO A 40 -34.91 -7.68 39.77
C PRO A 40 -34.24 -8.09 38.46
N ALA A 41 -33.98 -7.12 37.61
CA ALA A 41 -33.23 -7.30 36.37
C ALA A 41 -31.78 -7.63 36.70
N ALA A 42 -31.40 -8.88 36.54
CA ALA A 42 -30.00 -9.24 36.38
C ALA A 42 -29.55 -8.74 35.02
N ASP A 43 -28.68 -7.75 34.99
CA ASP A 43 -27.99 -7.27 33.79
C ASP A 43 -27.06 -8.36 33.24
N ALA A 44 -27.60 -9.26 32.47
CA ALA A 44 -26.85 -10.13 31.55
C ALA A 44 -27.07 -9.63 30.14
N ARG A 45 -26.58 -8.42 29.81
CA ARG A 45 -26.23 -8.04 28.44
C ARG A 45 -24.97 -8.81 28.09
N ALA A 46 -25.12 -10.04 27.58
CA ALA A 46 -24.09 -10.62 26.74
C ALA A 46 -23.83 -9.64 25.61
N SER A 47 -22.71 -8.93 25.65
CA SER A 47 -22.29 -8.09 24.56
C SER A 47 -22.07 -9.01 23.35
N VAL A 48 -23.01 -9.01 22.42
CA VAL A 48 -22.82 -9.67 21.14
C VAL A 48 -21.55 -9.04 20.54
N ARG A 49 -20.47 -9.82 20.53
CA ARG A 49 -19.20 -9.36 19.97
C ARG A 49 -19.46 -9.01 18.51
N ALA A 50 -19.23 -7.76 18.11
CA ALA A 50 -19.44 -7.32 16.74
C ALA A 50 -18.68 -8.24 15.78
N ALA A 51 -19.29 -8.60 14.65
CA ALA A 51 -18.64 -9.39 13.61
C ALA A 51 -17.39 -8.68 13.07
N ALA A 52 -16.41 -9.44 12.62
CA ALA A 52 -15.24 -8.87 11.95
C ALA A 52 -15.67 -8.14 10.67
N PHE A 53 -14.97 -7.06 10.35
CA PHE A 53 -15.31 -6.22 9.18
C PHE A 53 -15.46 -7.04 7.90
N VAL A 54 -14.51 -7.93 7.62
CA VAL A 54 -14.51 -8.74 6.39
C VAL A 54 -15.69 -9.71 6.28
N ASP A 55 -16.28 -10.09 7.39
CA ASP A 55 -17.47 -10.96 7.43
C ASP A 55 -18.77 -10.14 7.26
N ASP A 56 -18.71 -8.81 7.49
CA ASP A 56 -19.90 -7.95 7.64
C ASP A 56 -19.89 -6.72 6.69
N TYR A 57 -18.88 -6.60 5.82
CA TYR A 57 -18.69 -5.42 4.97
C TYR A 57 -19.85 -5.12 4.03
N ARG A 58 -20.66 -6.13 3.67
CA ARG A 58 -21.85 -5.98 2.83
C ARG A 58 -22.99 -5.23 3.52
N THR A 59 -22.88 -4.98 4.84
CA THR A 59 -23.80 -4.10 5.57
C THR A 59 -23.65 -2.62 5.20
N ASN A 60 -22.62 -2.25 4.44
CA ASN A 60 -22.39 -0.87 4.01
C ASN A 60 -23.38 -0.45 2.89
N VAL A 61 -24.59 -0.15 3.30
CA VAL A 61 -25.69 0.34 2.48
C VAL A 61 -26.33 1.57 3.12
N VAL A 62 -26.94 2.44 2.30
CA VAL A 62 -27.50 3.74 2.78
C VAL A 62 -28.54 3.59 3.87
N ALA A 63 -29.27 2.49 3.90
CA ALA A 63 -30.27 2.22 4.95
C ALA A 63 -29.66 1.98 6.35
N ASN A 64 -28.36 1.61 6.42
CA ASN A 64 -27.64 1.29 7.64
C ASN A 64 -26.75 2.47 8.02
N GLN A 65 -27.14 3.26 9.02
CA GLN A 65 -26.47 4.52 9.37
C GLN A 65 -25.90 4.54 10.80
N THR A 66 -25.76 3.39 11.46
CA THR A 66 -25.18 3.30 12.81
C THR A 66 -24.01 2.31 12.85
N PRO A 67 -23.10 2.40 13.82
CA PRO A 67 -21.99 1.45 13.98
C PRO A 67 -22.45 0.00 14.18
N GLU A 68 -23.64 -0.21 14.76
CA GLU A 68 -24.23 -1.53 15.01
C GLU A 68 -24.73 -2.18 13.72
N THR A 69 -25.23 -1.37 12.79
CA THR A 69 -25.85 -1.85 11.55
C THR A 69 -24.96 -1.75 10.32
N ASN A 70 -23.84 -1.02 10.39
CA ASN A 70 -22.93 -0.78 9.28
C ASN A 70 -21.46 -0.94 9.67
N ALA A 71 -20.81 -1.92 9.08
CA ALA A 71 -19.41 -2.23 9.37
C ALA A 71 -18.44 -1.08 9.04
N VAL A 72 -18.71 -0.29 7.98
CA VAL A 72 -17.87 0.87 7.62
C VAL A 72 -17.98 1.98 8.66
N ILE A 73 -19.20 2.31 9.10
CA ILE A 73 -19.39 3.30 10.17
C ILE A 73 -18.69 2.85 11.44
N ARG A 74 -18.75 1.55 11.75
CA ARG A 74 -18.09 0.95 12.91
C ARG A 74 -16.57 1.11 12.87
N ILE A 75 -15.89 0.80 11.75
CA ILE A 75 -14.42 0.96 11.66
C ILE A 75 -13.99 2.43 11.64
N LEU A 76 -14.84 3.32 11.15
CA LEU A 76 -14.63 4.77 11.15
C LEU A 76 -15.01 5.41 12.49
N GLY A 77 -15.49 4.65 13.46
CA GLY A 77 -15.96 5.14 14.77
C GLY A 77 -14.92 5.89 15.61
N GLY A 78 -13.62 5.80 15.25
CA GLY A 78 -12.60 6.70 15.79
C GLY A 78 -12.91 8.18 15.56
N PHE A 79 -13.62 8.52 14.49
CA PHE A 79 -14.04 9.88 14.18
C PHE A 79 -15.11 10.41 15.16
N ALA A 80 -15.96 9.56 15.70
CA ALA A 80 -16.94 9.94 16.73
C ALA A 80 -16.29 10.43 18.05
N LYS A 81 -14.99 10.19 18.25
CA LYS A 81 -14.23 10.76 19.38
C LYS A 81 -13.76 12.18 19.08
N VAL A 82 -13.73 12.59 17.83
CA VAL A 82 -13.25 13.90 17.35
C VAL A 82 -14.41 14.84 17.04
N TRP A 83 -15.51 14.30 16.54
CA TRP A 83 -16.70 15.02 16.09
C TRP A 83 -17.99 14.42 16.64
N LYS A 84 -18.86 15.25 17.19
CA LYS A 84 -20.22 14.91 17.57
C LYS A 84 -21.16 15.36 16.45
N THR A 85 -21.87 14.42 15.84
CA THR A 85 -22.92 14.70 14.86
C THR A 85 -24.05 15.48 15.51
N GLY A 86 -24.54 16.52 14.85
CA GLY A 86 -25.69 17.30 15.28
C GLY A 86 -27.01 16.76 14.73
N ASP A 87 -28.10 17.49 15.00
CA ASP A 87 -29.43 17.19 14.47
C ASP A 87 -29.60 17.60 12.99
N ALA A 88 -28.70 18.44 12.50
CA ALA A 88 -28.59 18.87 11.11
C ALA A 88 -27.13 18.89 10.66
N TRP A 89 -26.92 18.93 9.35
CA TRP A 89 -25.58 18.89 8.73
C TRP A 89 -24.62 19.99 9.22
N ASN A 90 -25.14 21.11 9.73
CA ASN A 90 -24.39 22.29 10.18
C ASN A 90 -24.43 22.50 11.71
N THR A 91 -24.95 21.57 12.50
CA THR A 91 -25.09 21.72 13.96
C THR A 91 -24.20 20.76 14.76
N GLY A 92 -23.34 20.02 14.10
CA GLY A 92 -22.36 19.17 14.77
C GLY A 92 -21.30 20.00 15.53
N THR A 93 -20.61 19.36 16.47
CA THR A 93 -19.64 20.04 17.35
C THR A 93 -18.33 19.28 17.50
N PRO A 94 -17.19 19.99 17.56
CA PRO A 94 -15.88 19.40 17.84
C PRO A 94 -15.83 18.83 19.26
N LEU A 95 -15.41 17.56 19.40
CA LEU A 95 -15.09 16.93 20.69
C LEU A 95 -13.58 17.04 21.01
N MET A 96 -12.74 17.18 19.97
CA MET A 96 -11.31 17.45 20.08
C MET A 96 -10.96 18.69 19.25
N PRO A 97 -11.26 19.91 19.76
CA PRO A 97 -11.08 21.15 19.01
C PRO A 97 -9.67 21.37 18.50
N GLU A 98 -8.64 20.97 19.25
CA GLU A 98 -7.23 21.11 18.88
C GLU A 98 -6.89 20.29 17.61
N VAL A 99 -7.45 19.09 17.46
CA VAL A 99 -7.27 18.24 16.28
C VAL A 99 -7.96 18.86 15.07
N LEU A 100 -9.20 19.31 15.24
CA LEU A 100 -9.97 19.88 14.13
C LEU A 100 -9.47 21.27 13.71
N ARG A 101 -8.97 22.11 14.66
CA ARG A 101 -8.27 23.35 14.30
C ARG A 101 -6.99 23.08 13.51
N ALA A 102 -6.17 22.11 13.93
CA ALA A 102 -4.98 21.73 13.18
C ALA A 102 -5.35 21.24 11.76
N ASN A 103 -6.43 20.46 11.62
CA ASN A 103 -7.00 20.02 10.35
C ASN A 103 -7.40 21.21 9.47
N MET A 104 -8.17 22.16 9.99
CA MET A 104 -8.66 23.31 9.22
C MET A 104 -7.52 24.28 8.86
N ARG A 105 -6.58 24.54 9.77
CA ARG A 105 -5.37 25.34 9.50
C ARG A 105 -4.50 24.73 8.41
N TYR A 106 -4.35 23.41 8.43
CA TYR A 106 -3.62 22.69 7.37
C TYR A 106 -4.29 22.93 6.01
N CYS A 107 -5.61 22.74 5.91
CA CYS A 107 -6.34 22.92 4.67
C CYS A 107 -6.28 24.38 4.18
N ALA A 108 -6.48 25.35 5.08
CA ALA A 108 -6.39 26.77 4.75
C ALA A 108 -5.00 27.13 4.20
N ARG A 109 -3.93 26.67 4.84
CA ARG A 109 -2.56 26.91 4.38
C ARG A 109 -2.28 26.29 3.01
N ILE A 110 -2.72 25.05 2.78
CA ILE A 110 -2.52 24.36 1.50
C ILE A 110 -3.27 25.08 0.38
N THR A 111 -4.53 25.44 0.60
CA THR A 111 -5.33 26.11 -0.43
C THR A 111 -4.88 27.54 -0.70
N ALA A 112 -4.34 28.25 0.31
CA ALA A 112 -3.78 29.59 0.15
C ALA A 112 -2.42 29.59 -0.60
N ALA A 113 -1.62 28.52 -0.44
CA ALA A 113 -0.32 28.35 -1.10
C ALA A 113 -0.43 27.68 -2.48
N ARG A 114 -1.60 27.18 -2.83
CA ARG A 114 -1.84 26.43 -4.07
C ARG A 114 -1.47 27.25 -5.31
N THR A 115 -0.68 26.69 -6.18
CA THR A 115 -0.34 27.23 -7.50
C THR A 115 -1.47 26.95 -8.51
N ASP A 116 -1.47 27.66 -9.65
CA ASP A 116 -2.42 27.38 -10.75
C ASP A 116 -2.21 25.96 -11.33
N ALA A 117 -0.98 25.51 -11.42
CA ALA A 117 -0.67 24.15 -11.86
C ALA A 117 -1.28 23.09 -10.94
N GLU A 118 -1.13 23.24 -9.61
CA GLU A 118 -1.75 22.35 -8.62
C GLU A 118 -3.28 22.40 -8.63
N ALA A 119 -3.86 23.59 -8.88
CA ALA A 119 -5.30 23.73 -9.06
C ALA A 119 -5.81 22.97 -10.28
N LYS A 120 -5.10 23.08 -11.42
CA LYS A 120 -5.40 22.36 -12.66
C LYS A 120 -5.23 20.85 -12.49
N GLU A 121 -4.16 20.40 -11.84
CA GLU A 121 -3.97 18.98 -11.53
C GLU A 121 -5.09 18.46 -10.63
N SER A 122 -5.47 19.20 -9.59
CA SER A 122 -6.56 18.80 -8.71
C SER A 122 -7.91 18.67 -9.43
N PHE A 123 -8.15 19.47 -10.48
CA PHE A 123 -9.30 19.31 -11.36
C PHE A 123 -9.23 18.01 -12.18
N ILE A 124 -8.08 17.73 -12.79
CA ILE A 124 -7.88 16.50 -13.59
C ILE A 124 -8.17 15.28 -12.71
N VAL A 125 -7.57 15.21 -11.51
CA VAL A 125 -7.76 14.11 -10.56
C VAL A 125 -9.21 14.02 -10.06
N ASP A 126 -9.89 15.15 -9.90
CA ASP A 126 -11.30 15.18 -9.49
C ASP A 126 -12.23 14.65 -10.56
N ARG A 127 -12.02 15.05 -11.82
CA ARG A 127 -12.94 14.77 -12.92
C ARG A 127 -12.62 13.48 -13.67
N GLN A 128 -11.37 13.09 -13.73
CA GLN A 128 -10.96 11.82 -14.31
C GLN A 128 -11.44 10.65 -13.44
N HIS A 129 -11.83 9.56 -14.06
CA HIS A 129 -12.21 8.36 -13.32
C HIS A 129 -11.05 7.86 -12.47
N GLN A 130 -11.27 7.64 -11.17
CA GLN A 130 -10.20 7.37 -10.20
C GLN A 130 -9.37 6.11 -10.55
N SER A 131 -9.99 5.06 -11.08
CA SER A 131 -9.25 3.88 -11.53
C SER A 131 -8.29 4.19 -12.67
N TYR A 132 -8.64 5.13 -13.57
CA TYR A 132 -7.75 5.58 -14.65
C TYR A 132 -6.58 6.41 -14.10
N SER A 133 -6.85 7.33 -13.18
CA SER A 133 -5.81 8.19 -12.58
C SER A 133 -4.72 7.40 -11.86
N VAL A 134 -5.06 6.23 -11.31
CA VAL A 134 -4.12 5.36 -10.60
C VAL A 134 -3.19 4.60 -11.54
N ILE A 135 -3.56 4.37 -12.81
CA ILE A 135 -2.77 3.58 -13.78
C ILE A 135 -1.33 4.13 -13.91
N ALA A 136 -1.12 5.43 -13.76
CA ALA A 136 0.22 6.03 -13.82
C ALA A 136 1.19 5.44 -12.77
N GLY A 137 0.70 4.94 -11.64
CA GLY A 137 1.50 4.21 -10.65
C GLY A 137 2.13 2.90 -11.17
N LEU A 138 1.68 2.39 -12.30
CA LEU A 138 2.30 1.25 -12.98
C LEU A 138 3.65 1.61 -13.67
N GLY A 139 4.03 2.89 -13.74
CA GLY A 139 5.30 3.35 -14.31
C GLY A 139 5.52 2.84 -15.73
N PRO A 140 6.63 2.14 -16.05
CA PRO A 140 6.91 1.60 -17.39
C PRO A 140 5.82 0.67 -17.94
N LEU A 141 4.97 0.11 -17.10
CA LEU A 141 3.84 -0.75 -17.51
C LEU A 141 2.55 0.05 -17.79
N ALA A 142 2.50 1.36 -17.49
CA ALA A 142 1.27 2.13 -17.53
C ALA A 142 0.64 2.24 -18.93
N GLU A 143 1.44 2.56 -19.96
CA GLU A 143 0.94 2.65 -21.34
C GLU A 143 0.57 1.28 -21.90
N LEU A 144 1.33 0.25 -21.55
CA LEU A 144 0.98 -1.13 -21.90
C LEU A 144 -0.37 -1.51 -21.28
N TYR A 145 -0.61 -1.11 -20.01
CA TYR A 145 -1.90 -1.34 -19.38
C TYR A 145 -3.03 -0.59 -20.10
N ARG A 146 -2.88 0.71 -20.37
CA ARG A 146 -3.91 1.51 -21.05
C ARG A 146 -4.30 0.89 -22.39
N THR A 147 -3.29 0.49 -23.16
CA THR A 147 -3.49 -0.18 -24.48
C THR A 147 -4.19 -1.53 -24.31
N GLY A 148 -3.65 -2.40 -23.44
CA GLY A 148 -4.15 -3.76 -23.24
C GLY A 148 -5.53 -3.82 -22.59
N ALA A 149 -5.86 -2.86 -21.71
CA ALA A 149 -7.16 -2.74 -21.08
C ALA A 149 -8.15 -1.89 -21.90
N LYS A 150 -7.70 -1.21 -22.98
CA LYS A 150 -8.47 -0.19 -23.71
C LYS A 150 -9.03 0.89 -22.78
N ALA A 151 -8.24 1.28 -21.78
CA ALA A 151 -8.62 2.27 -20.78
C ALA A 151 -8.39 3.68 -21.34
N VAL A 152 -9.43 4.52 -21.32
CA VAL A 152 -9.41 5.88 -21.88
C VAL A 152 -10.06 6.88 -20.92
N THR A 153 -9.81 8.17 -21.18
CA THR A 153 -10.42 9.30 -20.47
C THR A 153 -10.58 10.48 -21.41
N SER A 154 -11.64 11.26 -21.25
CA SER A 154 -11.81 12.56 -21.91
C SER A 154 -11.15 13.70 -21.12
N ILE A 155 -10.71 13.46 -19.90
CA ILE A 155 -10.12 14.47 -18.99
C ILE A 155 -8.60 14.43 -19.14
N THR A 156 -8.07 15.11 -20.14
CA THR A 156 -6.64 15.19 -20.44
C THR A 156 -6.00 16.53 -20.08
N SER A 157 -6.84 17.54 -19.79
CA SER A 157 -6.41 18.89 -19.40
C SER A 157 -7.44 19.53 -18.49
N ALA A 158 -7.08 20.62 -17.84
CA ALA A 158 -7.96 21.44 -17.02
C ALA A 158 -8.24 22.79 -17.72
N PRO A 159 -9.42 23.39 -17.50
CA PRO A 159 -9.68 24.75 -17.94
C PRO A 159 -8.81 25.76 -17.17
N ASP A 160 -8.54 26.93 -17.77
CA ASP A 160 -7.76 27.99 -17.11
C ASP A 160 -8.47 28.62 -15.91
N GLY A 161 -9.81 28.58 -15.90
CA GLY A 161 -10.65 29.10 -14.80
C GLY A 161 -11.85 28.21 -14.54
N THR A 162 -12.92 28.80 -14.01
CA THR A 162 -14.17 28.09 -13.76
C THR A 162 -14.88 27.75 -15.06
N PRO A 163 -15.14 26.48 -15.36
CA PRO A 163 -15.84 26.10 -16.60
C PRO A 163 -17.30 26.58 -16.58
N ALA A 164 -17.92 26.68 -17.76
CA ALA A 164 -19.31 27.12 -17.90
C ALA A 164 -20.33 26.17 -17.24
N GLY A 165 -20.01 24.89 -17.13
CA GLY A 165 -20.84 23.85 -16.53
C GLY A 165 -20.07 22.78 -15.80
N LYS A 166 -20.78 21.78 -15.29
CA LYS A 166 -20.17 20.58 -14.70
C LYS A 166 -19.54 19.75 -15.83
N ILE A 167 -18.32 19.25 -15.57
CA ILE A 167 -17.56 18.39 -16.49
C ILE A 167 -17.55 16.97 -15.93
N SER A 168 -17.72 15.97 -16.76
CA SER A 168 -17.65 14.54 -16.40
C SER A 168 -16.77 13.79 -17.38
N ASP A 169 -16.11 12.74 -16.90
CA ASP A 169 -15.31 11.87 -17.74
C ASP A 169 -16.18 11.03 -18.69
N ALA A 170 -15.68 10.78 -19.87
CA ALA A 170 -16.36 10.00 -20.91
C ALA A 170 -15.34 9.28 -21.79
N VAL A 171 -15.82 8.34 -22.62
CA VAL A 171 -15.01 7.79 -23.71
C VAL A 171 -14.83 8.86 -24.78
N PRO A 172 -13.57 9.25 -25.12
CA PRO A 172 -13.34 10.29 -26.12
C PRO A 172 -13.88 9.91 -27.50
N ALA A 173 -14.32 10.90 -28.25
CA ALA A 173 -14.62 10.71 -29.65
C ALA A 173 -13.35 10.22 -30.41
N GLY A 174 -13.49 9.16 -31.22
CA GLY A 174 -12.38 8.54 -31.94
C GLY A 174 -11.53 7.56 -31.13
N ALA A 175 -11.89 7.27 -29.87
CA ALA A 175 -11.24 6.19 -29.11
C ALA A 175 -11.43 4.83 -29.83
N PRO A 176 -10.47 3.88 -29.71
CA PRO A 176 -10.60 2.56 -30.31
C PRO A 176 -11.92 1.87 -29.91
N ALA A 177 -12.49 1.09 -30.81
CA ALA A 177 -13.73 0.37 -30.54
C ALA A 177 -13.61 -0.54 -29.30
N GLY A 178 -14.61 -0.48 -28.43
CA GLY A 178 -14.64 -1.21 -27.17
C GLY A 178 -13.80 -0.59 -26.05
N SER A 179 -13.33 0.67 -26.21
CA SER A 179 -12.70 1.41 -25.11
C SER A 179 -13.69 1.74 -24.01
N ALA A 180 -13.20 1.82 -22.76
CA ALA A 180 -13.98 2.19 -21.60
C ALA A 180 -13.20 3.14 -20.69
N ILE A 181 -13.92 4.00 -19.95
CA ILE A 181 -13.34 4.80 -18.88
C ILE A 181 -12.95 3.91 -17.68
N GLY A 182 -12.17 4.48 -16.78
CA GLY A 182 -11.82 3.80 -15.53
C GLY A 182 -10.72 2.76 -15.70
N ALA A 183 -10.96 1.54 -15.26
CA ALA A 183 -9.98 0.46 -15.36
C ALA A 183 -9.87 -0.12 -16.79
N GLY A 184 -10.78 0.23 -17.68
CA GLY A 184 -10.81 -0.25 -19.05
C GLY A 184 -11.95 -1.23 -19.34
N SER A 185 -11.89 -1.85 -20.51
CA SER A 185 -12.93 -2.74 -21.04
C SER A 185 -12.79 -4.14 -20.51
N TYR A 186 -13.91 -4.78 -20.19
CA TYR A 186 -13.96 -6.18 -19.76
C TYR A 186 -13.65 -7.17 -20.89
N ASP A 187 -13.85 -6.75 -22.14
CA ASP A 187 -13.60 -7.55 -23.34
C ASP A 187 -12.22 -7.27 -23.96
N SER A 188 -11.29 -6.75 -23.14
CA SER A 188 -9.92 -6.44 -23.51
C SER A 188 -8.94 -7.54 -23.05
N ASP A 189 -7.69 -7.45 -23.51
CA ASP A 189 -6.60 -8.35 -23.10
C ASP A 189 -6.29 -8.30 -21.59
N LEU A 190 -6.74 -7.24 -20.89
CA LEU A 190 -6.64 -7.07 -19.42
C LEU A 190 -8.02 -6.99 -18.76
N GLY A 191 -9.04 -7.55 -19.38
CA GLY A 191 -10.42 -7.48 -18.90
C GLY A 191 -10.66 -8.09 -17.51
N GLN A 192 -9.91 -9.11 -17.11
CA GLN A 192 -10.01 -9.67 -15.75
C GLN A 192 -9.42 -8.69 -14.70
N VAL A 193 -8.37 -7.96 -15.05
CA VAL A 193 -7.83 -6.91 -14.18
C VAL A 193 -8.84 -5.77 -14.03
N ALA A 194 -9.44 -5.32 -15.13
CA ALA A 194 -10.50 -4.30 -15.11
C ALA A 194 -11.69 -4.75 -14.24
N ARG A 195 -12.15 -5.99 -14.38
CA ARG A 195 -13.21 -6.57 -13.54
C ARG A 195 -12.82 -6.63 -12.07
N LEU A 196 -11.58 -7.00 -11.74
CA LEU A 196 -11.11 -7.02 -10.35
C LEU A 196 -11.16 -5.63 -9.72
N VAL A 197 -10.66 -4.61 -10.43
CA VAL A 197 -10.70 -3.22 -9.97
C VAL A 197 -12.14 -2.76 -9.69
N ASP A 198 -13.06 -3.04 -10.60
CA ASP A 198 -14.47 -2.66 -10.43
C ASP A 198 -15.18 -3.50 -9.36
N THR A 199 -14.78 -4.76 -9.16
CA THR A 199 -15.30 -5.61 -8.08
C THR A 199 -14.88 -5.10 -6.71
N VAL A 200 -13.60 -4.71 -6.54
CA VAL A 200 -13.09 -4.11 -5.30
C VAL A 200 -13.76 -2.74 -5.04
N ARG A 201 -14.12 -2.01 -6.08
CA ARG A 201 -14.91 -0.77 -6.04
C ARG A 201 -16.42 -0.99 -6.10
N GLY A 202 -16.88 -2.20 -5.82
CA GLY A 202 -18.27 -2.65 -5.99
C GLY A 202 -19.33 -1.93 -5.17
N PRO A 203 -20.55 -2.47 -5.09
CA PRO A 203 -21.73 -1.77 -4.56
C PRO A 203 -21.62 -1.42 -3.07
N PHE A 204 -20.79 -2.15 -2.32
CA PHE A 204 -20.58 -1.89 -0.89
C PHE A 204 -19.42 -0.92 -0.60
N ALA A 205 -18.81 -0.33 -1.64
CA ALA A 205 -17.67 0.57 -1.49
C ALA A 205 -18.04 2.05 -1.31
N SER A 206 -19.33 2.40 -1.28
CA SER A 206 -19.79 3.78 -1.14
C SER A 206 -19.46 4.38 0.23
N GLY A 207 -18.93 5.62 0.26
CA GLY A 207 -18.76 6.40 1.49
C GLY A 207 -20.04 7.10 1.96
N ASN A 208 -21.14 7.07 1.18
CA ASN A 208 -22.36 7.81 1.51
C ASN A 208 -23.01 7.41 2.84
N PRO A 209 -23.13 6.11 3.21
CA PRO A 209 -23.68 5.75 4.51
C PRO A 209 -22.95 6.44 5.67
N ALA A 210 -21.61 6.44 5.64
CA ALA A 210 -20.80 7.10 6.66
C ALA A 210 -20.92 8.64 6.61
N LYS A 211 -21.05 9.26 5.41
CA LYS A 211 -21.30 10.70 5.29
C LYS A 211 -22.61 11.11 5.94
N PHE A 212 -23.66 10.33 5.76
CA PHE A 212 -24.95 10.58 6.41
C PHE A 212 -24.90 10.34 7.93
N ALA A 213 -24.13 9.34 8.39
CA ALA A 213 -24.00 9.07 9.80
C ALA A 213 -23.19 10.14 10.56
N PHE A 214 -22.10 10.64 9.98
CA PHE A 214 -21.22 11.60 10.64
C PHE A 214 -21.58 13.06 10.35
N GLN A 215 -22.22 13.38 9.24
CA GLN A 215 -22.64 14.73 8.81
C GLN A 215 -21.55 15.80 9.02
N TYR A 216 -20.28 15.43 8.82
CA TYR A 216 -19.16 16.38 8.93
C TYR A 216 -19.10 17.24 7.67
N PRO A 217 -19.18 18.59 7.80
CA PRO A 217 -19.25 19.47 6.64
C PRO A 217 -17.96 19.48 5.82
N ARG A 218 -18.04 19.94 4.57
CA ARG A 218 -16.87 20.20 3.74
C ARG A 218 -16.03 21.34 4.31
N PRO A 219 -14.67 21.32 4.17
CA PRO A 219 -13.81 22.33 4.77
C PRO A 219 -14.08 23.76 4.28
N TRP A 220 -14.53 23.93 3.05
CA TRP A 220 -14.88 25.24 2.51
C TRP A 220 -16.21 25.82 3.06
N ARG A 221 -16.94 25.06 3.90
CA ARG A 221 -18.14 25.48 4.62
C ARG A 221 -17.89 25.76 6.10
N MET A 222 -16.66 25.56 6.60
CA MET A 222 -16.35 25.67 8.02
C MET A 222 -15.27 26.72 8.26
N ASN A 223 -15.41 27.42 9.40
CA ASN A 223 -14.35 28.25 9.94
C ASN A 223 -13.22 27.40 10.59
N GLU A 224 -12.23 28.05 11.18
CA GLU A 224 -11.09 27.36 11.82
C GLU A 224 -11.53 26.46 12.99
N ASP A 225 -12.62 26.80 13.67
CA ASP A 225 -13.18 26.05 14.79
C ASP A 225 -14.15 24.92 14.35
N SER A 226 -14.22 24.66 13.05
CA SER A 226 -15.13 23.68 12.42
C SER A 226 -16.61 24.00 12.61
N GLU A 227 -16.95 25.28 12.75
CA GLU A 227 -18.33 25.77 12.79
C GLU A 227 -18.76 26.21 11.40
N VAL A 228 -20.03 25.99 11.08
CA VAL A 228 -20.65 26.46 9.84
C VAL A 228 -21.27 27.82 10.09
N VAL A 229 -20.66 28.88 9.57
CA VAL A 229 -21.16 30.25 9.66
C VAL A 229 -21.47 30.75 8.25
N ASP A 230 -22.76 30.85 7.94
CA ASP A 230 -23.24 31.44 6.68
C ASP A 230 -23.12 32.96 6.74
N THR A 231 -22.48 33.57 5.74
CA THR A 231 -22.29 35.03 5.69
C THR A 231 -23.53 35.75 5.14
N GLY A 232 -24.54 35.02 4.63
CA GLY A 232 -25.69 35.55 3.93
C GLY A 232 -25.40 36.01 2.50
N ALA A 233 -24.14 35.90 2.03
CA ALA A 233 -23.76 36.24 0.67
C ALA A 233 -23.82 35.01 -0.26
N MET A 234 -23.97 35.28 -1.55
CA MET A 234 -23.87 34.28 -2.62
C MET A 234 -22.67 34.57 -3.49
N ASP A 235 -21.97 33.56 -3.93
CA ASP A 235 -20.91 33.74 -4.92
C ASP A 235 -21.46 33.93 -6.35
N ALA A 236 -20.54 34.21 -7.29
CA ALA A 236 -20.90 34.46 -8.70
C ALA A 236 -21.56 33.24 -9.39
N PHE A 237 -21.58 32.08 -8.75
CA PHE A 237 -22.14 30.83 -9.29
C PHE A 237 -23.40 30.37 -8.55
N GLY A 238 -23.90 31.18 -7.62
CA GLY A 238 -25.13 30.90 -6.88
C GLY A 238 -24.96 29.97 -5.68
N PHE A 239 -23.75 29.81 -5.16
CA PHE A 239 -23.50 29.03 -3.93
C PHE A 239 -23.39 29.94 -2.71
N PRO A 240 -23.95 29.53 -1.55
CA PRO A 240 -23.75 30.24 -0.29
C PRO A 240 -22.25 30.40 0.06
N VAL A 241 -21.91 31.59 0.57
CA VAL A 241 -20.56 31.92 1.06
C VAL A 241 -20.52 31.73 2.57
N TYR A 242 -19.58 30.93 3.03
CA TYR A 242 -19.35 30.63 4.45
C TYR A 242 -18.10 31.35 4.97
N ASP A 243 -18.03 31.62 6.27
CA ASP A 243 -16.81 32.08 6.94
C ASP A 243 -15.80 30.93 6.95
N SER A 244 -15.02 30.82 5.88
CA SER A 244 -13.99 29.80 5.70
C SER A 244 -12.74 30.38 5.06
N ARG A 245 -11.58 29.98 5.59
CA ARG A 245 -10.27 30.28 4.99
C ARG A 245 -9.85 29.25 3.93
N VAL A 246 -10.63 28.18 3.75
CA VAL A 246 -10.35 27.14 2.75
C VAL A 246 -11.03 27.53 1.44
N SER A 247 -10.24 27.76 0.40
CA SER A 247 -10.73 28.10 -0.93
C SER A 247 -10.79 26.89 -1.85
N VAL A 248 -11.92 26.70 -2.54
CA VAL A 248 -12.06 25.68 -3.59
C VAL A 248 -11.28 26.13 -4.84
N ALA A 249 -10.62 25.19 -5.53
CA ALA A 249 -9.91 25.47 -6.78
C ALA A 249 -10.87 26.08 -7.81
N PRO A 250 -10.46 27.13 -8.55
CA PRO A 250 -11.35 27.82 -9.50
C PRO A 250 -12.03 26.86 -10.49
N GLN A 251 -11.30 25.87 -10.97
CA GLN A 251 -11.80 24.88 -11.93
C GLN A 251 -12.91 23.99 -11.35
N LEU A 252 -13.02 23.90 -10.01
CA LEU A 252 -13.96 23.04 -9.30
C LEU A 252 -15.14 23.77 -8.66
N LEU A 253 -15.24 25.10 -8.77
CA LEU A 253 -16.29 25.88 -8.13
C LEU A 253 -17.70 25.41 -8.49
N ARG A 254 -17.95 25.03 -9.76
CA ARG A 254 -19.24 24.48 -10.19
C ARG A 254 -19.42 22.99 -9.90
N GLN A 255 -18.40 22.30 -9.38
CA GLN A 255 -18.50 20.89 -8.98
C GLN A 255 -19.00 20.73 -7.53
N ARG A 256 -19.15 21.84 -6.80
CA ARG A 256 -19.74 21.84 -5.45
C ARG A 256 -21.19 21.35 -5.51
N ALA A 257 -21.63 20.70 -4.44
CA ALA A 257 -23.01 20.26 -4.32
C ALA A 257 -23.90 21.43 -3.85
N GLU A 258 -25.10 21.47 -4.38
CA GLU A 258 -26.13 22.46 -4.04
C GLU A 258 -26.85 22.11 -2.72
N THR A 259 -26.87 20.79 -2.37
CA THR A 259 -27.53 20.27 -1.17
C THR A 259 -26.47 19.90 -0.11
N PRO A 260 -26.15 20.79 0.85
CA PRO A 260 -25.12 20.55 1.85
C PRO A 260 -25.36 19.31 2.73
N ALA A 261 -26.61 19.01 3.04
CA ALA A 261 -27.00 17.85 3.85
C ALA A 261 -26.62 16.49 3.21
N GLU A 262 -26.51 16.45 1.87
CA GLU A 262 -26.12 15.25 1.12
C GLU A 262 -24.64 15.22 0.78
N ASP A 263 -23.90 16.30 1.10
CA ASP A 263 -22.51 16.51 0.70
C ASP A 263 -21.56 16.57 1.89
N GLY A 264 -21.59 15.55 2.75
CA GLY A 264 -20.65 15.43 3.86
C GLY A 264 -19.20 15.35 3.40
N GLY A 265 -18.27 15.90 4.20
CA GLY A 265 -16.82 15.82 3.98
C GLY A 265 -16.27 14.43 4.30
N PHE A 266 -16.61 13.92 5.48
CA PHE A 266 -16.04 12.68 6.02
C PHE A 266 -16.93 11.45 5.74
N PRO A 267 -16.33 10.33 5.24
CA PRO A 267 -15.00 10.19 4.65
C PRO A 267 -14.95 10.69 3.19
N SER A 268 -13.73 10.93 2.67
CA SER A 268 -13.53 11.30 1.28
C SER A 268 -13.83 10.14 0.33
N GLY A 269 -14.86 10.30 -0.51
CA GLY A 269 -15.23 9.29 -1.51
C GLY A 269 -14.19 9.10 -2.61
N HIS A 270 -13.54 10.18 -3.08
CA HIS A 270 -12.45 10.09 -4.06
C HIS A 270 -11.24 9.36 -3.48
N THR A 271 -10.81 9.70 -2.26
CA THR A 271 -9.71 8.99 -1.60
C THR A 271 -10.01 7.50 -1.47
N ASN A 272 -11.22 7.15 -1.02
CA ASN A 272 -11.65 5.75 -0.94
C ASN A 272 -11.53 5.06 -2.30
N ALA A 273 -12.07 5.66 -3.36
CA ALA A 273 -12.05 5.09 -4.71
C ALA A 273 -10.63 4.94 -5.29
N LEU A 274 -9.74 5.92 -5.02
CA LEU A 274 -8.33 5.89 -5.43
C LEU A 274 -7.55 4.75 -4.76
N HIS A 275 -7.69 4.61 -3.44
CA HIS A 275 -7.02 3.55 -2.69
C HIS A 275 -7.58 2.17 -3.03
N LEU A 276 -8.90 2.02 -3.23
CA LEU A 276 -9.49 0.76 -3.69
C LEU A 276 -8.94 0.32 -5.04
N ALA A 277 -8.87 1.24 -6.01
CA ALA A 277 -8.30 0.97 -7.32
C ALA A 277 -6.81 0.61 -7.22
N ALA A 278 -6.03 1.38 -6.46
CA ALA A 278 -4.61 1.13 -6.27
C ALA A 278 -4.33 -0.25 -5.68
N LEU A 279 -5.09 -0.66 -4.66
CA LEU A 279 -4.92 -1.97 -4.01
C LEU A 279 -5.37 -3.13 -4.91
N ALA A 280 -6.39 -2.93 -5.74
CA ALA A 280 -6.79 -3.91 -6.74
C ALA A 280 -5.72 -4.08 -7.84
N TYR A 281 -5.16 -2.97 -8.34
CA TYR A 281 -4.03 -3.02 -9.27
C TYR A 281 -2.78 -3.64 -8.61
N ALA A 282 -2.46 -3.27 -7.37
CA ALA A 282 -1.33 -3.82 -6.64
C ALA A 282 -1.45 -5.32 -6.39
N TYR A 283 -2.68 -5.84 -6.24
CA TYR A 283 -2.93 -7.28 -6.19
C TYR A 283 -2.64 -7.95 -7.54
N ALA A 284 -3.11 -7.37 -8.65
CA ALA A 284 -2.92 -7.92 -9.99
C ALA A 284 -1.49 -7.73 -10.52
N VAL A 285 -0.83 -6.62 -10.17
CA VAL A 285 0.52 -6.22 -10.62
C VAL A 285 1.38 -5.87 -9.41
N PRO A 286 1.72 -6.87 -8.56
CA PRO A 286 2.48 -6.63 -7.33
C PRO A 286 3.92 -6.12 -7.58
N GLU A 287 4.41 -6.21 -8.80
CA GLU A 287 5.67 -5.63 -9.24
C GLU A 287 5.73 -4.11 -9.03
N ARG A 288 4.56 -3.44 -8.97
CA ARG A 288 4.43 -1.98 -8.74
C ARG A 288 3.62 -1.65 -7.49
N PHE A 289 3.66 -2.53 -6.49
CA PHE A 289 2.83 -2.40 -5.28
C PHE A 289 3.06 -1.07 -4.56
N GLN A 290 4.31 -0.71 -4.26
CA GLN A 290 4.62 0.51 -3.50
C GLN A 290 4.30 1.79 -4.29
N GLU A 291 4.55 1.78 -5.57
CA GLU A 291 4.32 2.91 -6.46
C GLU A 291 2.81 3.18 -6.64
N LEU A 292 2.00 2.12 -6.74
CA LEU A 292 0.54 2.24 -6.76
C LEU A 292 0.00 2.77 -5.44
N VAL A 293 0.53 2.32 -4.30
CA VAL A 293 0.19 2.86 -2.98
C VAL A 293 0.59 4.33 -2.88
N THR A 294 1.81 4.69 -3.30
CA THR A 294 2.30 6.07 -3.31
C THR A 294 1.40 6.96 -4.17
N ARG A 295 1.05 6.50 -5.37
CA ARG A 295 0.14 7.22 -6.27
C ARG A 295 -1.22 7.49 -5.63
N ALA A 296 -1.79 6.52 -4.90
CA ALA A 296 -3.05 6.72 -4.19
C ALA A 296 -2.96 7.81 -3.11
N PHE A 297 -1.85 7.88 -2.35
CA PHE A 297 -1.61 8.94 -1.37
C PHE A 297 -1.44 10.31 -2.02
N GLU A 298 -0.72 10.39 -3.13
CA GLU A 298 -0.51 11.61 -3.89
C GLU A 298 -1.83 12.16 -4.43
N LEU A 299 -2.59 11.33 -5.15
CA LEU A 299 -3.89 11.70 -5.70
C LEU A 299 -4.90 12.06 -4.61
N SER A 300 -4.87 11.38 -3.46
CA SER A 300 -5.71 11.69 -2.31
C SER A 300 -5.39 13.06 -1.72
N HIS A 301 -4.12 13.47 -1.72
CA HIS A 301 -3.70 14.79 -1.25
C HIS A 301 -4.26 15.92 -2.14
N THR A 302 -4.43 15.68 -3.44
CA THR A 302 -5.04 16.69 -4.33
C THR A 302 -6.46 17.07 -3.90
N ARG A 303 -7.16 16.23 -3.10
CA ARG A 303 -8.48 16.56 -2.55
C ARG A 303 -8.42 17.71 -1.54
N ILE A 304 -7.30 17.81 -0.79
CA ILE A 304 -7.03 18.92 0.13
C ILE A 304 -6.59 20.14 -0.69
N VAL A 305 -5.71 19.96 -1.66
CA VAL A 305 -5.29 21.02 -2.61
C VAL A 305 -6.50 21.62 -3.32
N ALA A 306 -7.45 20.79 -3.74
CA ALA A 306 -8.73 21.24 -4.33
C ALA A 306 -9.60 22.08 -3.39
N GLY A 307 -9.38 22.03 -2.07
CA GLY A 307 -10.26 22.62 -1.06
C GLY A 307 -11.57 21.86 -0.87
N MET A 308 -11.68 20.65 -1.45
CA MET A 308 -12.92 19.85 -1.42
C MET A 308 -13.02 18.92 -0.23
N HIS A 309 -11.90 18.54 0.38
CA HIS A 309 -11.81 17.66 1.54
C HIS A 309 -10.72 18.11 2.51
N SER A 310 -10.87 17.74 3.76
CA SER A 310 -9.90 17.98 4.82
C SER A 310 -8.98 16.77 5.05
N THR A 311 -7.96 16.91 5.90
CA THR A 311 -7.03 15.82 6.21
C THR A 311 -7.73 14.65 6.89
N VAL A 312 -8.69 14.91 7.79
CA VAL A 312 -9.47 13.84 8.44
C VAL A 312 -10.36 13.10 7.45
N ASP A 313 -10.94 13.79 6.45
CA ASP A 313 -11.73 13.16 5.39
C ASP A 313 -10.90 12.19 4.56
N VAL A 314 -9.68 12.61 4.19
CA VAL A 314 -8.73 11.80 3.42
C VAL A 314 -8.28 10.58 4.24
N LEU A 315 -7.96 10.76 5.52
CA LEU A 315 -7.63 9.64 6.42
C LEU A 315 -8.78 8.64 6.52
N GLY A 316 -10.02 9.13 6.73
CA GLY A 316 -11.21 8.27 6.77
C GLY A 316 -11.42 7.48 5.47
N GLY A 317 -11.22 8.14 4.31
CA GLY A 317 -11.30 7.49 2.99
C GLY A 317 -10.27 6.36 2.82
N ARG A 318 -9.02 6.57 3.27
CA ARG A 318 -7.96 5.55 3.26
C ARG A 318 -8.28 4.36 4.18
N VAL A 319 -8.69 4.64 5.41
CA VAL A 319 -9.07 3.58 6.39
C VAL A 319 -10.16 2.69 5.81
N MET A 320 -11.22 3.30 5.31
CA MET A 320 -12.34 2.62 4.67
C MET A 320 -11.89 1.78 3.47
N ALA A 321 -11.08 2.35 2.57
CA ALA A 321 -10.60 1.66 1.38
C ALA A 321 -9.73 0.45 1.71
N THR A 322 -8.85 0.55 2.70
CA THR A 322 -7.98 -0.55 3.12
C THR A 322 -8.80 -1.74 3.61
N ALA A 323 -9.81 -1.49 4.44
CA ALA A 323 -10.69 -2.53 4.97
C ALA A 323 -11.57 -3.15 3.86
N LEU A 324 -12.15 -2.33 2.99
CA LEU A 324 -12.99 -2.81 1.88
C LEU A 324 -12.20 -3.60 0.84
N ALA A 325 -10.98 -3.15 0.49
CA ALA A 325 -10.12 -3.92 -0.42
C ALA A 325 -9.77 -5.28 0.18
N ALA A 326 -9.41 -5.33 1.47
CA ALA A 326 -9.17 -6.59 2.17
C ALA A 326 -10.42 -7.50 2.15
N ALA A 327 -11.61 -6.96 2.44
CA ALA A 327 -12.84 -7.72 2.45
C ALA A 327 -13.19 -8.26 1.06
N ALA A 328 -13.11 -7.43 0.01
CA ALA A 328 -13.40 -7.87 -1.35
C ALA A 328 -12.40 -8.92 -1.86
N LEU A 329 -11.10 -8.76 -1.54
CA LEU A 329 -10.06 -9.71 -1.95
C LEU A 329 -10.08 -11.00 -1.12
N ALA A 330 -10.52 -10.95 0.15
CA ALA A 330 -10.68 -12.14 1.01
C ALA A 330 -11.99 -12.89 0.75
N ASP A 331 -12.96 -12.28 0.08
CA ASP A 331 -14.25 -12.90 -0.20
C ASP A 331 -14.07 -14.13 -1.11
N PRO A 332 -14.47 -15.34 -0.67
CA PRO A 332 -14.36 -16.54 -1.48
C PRO A 332 -15.06 -16.45 -2.84
N ALA A 333 -16.12 -15.63 -2.94
CA ALA A 333 -16.82 -15.40 -4.21
C ALA A 333 -15.94 -14.75 -5.28
N ASN A 334 -14.86 -14.07 -4.88
CA ASN A 334 -13.93 -13.39 -5.79
C ASN A 334 -12.63 -14.19 -6.03
N ALA A 335 -12.52 -15.41 -5.49
CA ALA A 335 -11.27 -16.20 -5.55
C ALA A 335 -10.82 -16.48 -6.99
N GLU A 336 -11.73 -16.89 -7.87
CA GLU A 336 -11.42 -17.15 -9.27
C GLU A 336 -11.04 -15.87 -10.02
N LEU A 337 -11.78 -14.79 -9.82
CA LEU A 337 -11.52 -13.51 -10.46
C LEU A 337 -10.14 -12.95 -10.08
N LYS A 338 -9.79 -12.93 -8.80
CA LYS A 338 -8.49 -12.41 -8.36
C LYS A 338 -7.32 -13.23 -8.88
N ALA A 339 -7.46 -14.56 -8.95
CA ALA A 339 -6.46 -15.45 -9.53
C ALA A 339 -6.33 -15.23 -11.06
N ALA A 340 -7.46 -15.14 -11.77
CA ALA A 340 -7.48 -14.86 -13.21
C ALA A 340 -6.89 -13.49 -13.54
N ALA A 341 -7.19 -12.44 -12.76
CA ALA A 341 -6.65 -11.11 -12.95
C ALA A 341 -5.12 -11.08 -12.79
N ARG A 342 -4.57 -11.73 -11.76
CA ARG A 342 -3.12 -11.85 -11.56
C ARG A 342 -2.46 -12.64 -12.70
N ALA A 343 -3.03 -13.78 -13.08
CA ALA A 343 -2.51 -14.62 -14.16
C ALA A 343 -2.51 -13.87 -15.50
N GLN A 344 -3.60 -13.18 -15.82
CA GLN A 344 -3.75 -12.40 -17.04
C GLN A 344 -2.75 -11.24 -17.10
N ALA A 345 -2.62 -10.47 -16.02
CA ALA A 345 -1.65 -9.37 -15.92
C ALA A 345 -0.22 -9.88 -16.16
N LEU A 346 0.18 -10.95 -15.46
CA LEU A 346 1.51 -11.53 -15.60
C LEU A 346 1.77 -12.02 -17.04
N ALA A 347 0.81 -12.72 -17.66
CA ALA A 347 0.95 -13.22 -19.03
C ALA A 347 1.05 -12.07 -20.04
N TYR A 348 0.17 -11.08 -19.93
CA TYR A 348 0.14 -9.91 -20.82
C TYR A 348 1.44 -9.10 -20.75
N PHE A 349 1.87 -8.71 -19.55
CA PHE A 349 3.08 -7.90 -19.43
C PHE A 349 4.34 -8.65 -19.84
N ARG A 350 4.45 -9.93 -19.53
CA ARG A 350 5.58 -10.75 -20.01
C ARG A 350 5.66 -10.79 -21.53
N GLN A 351 4.53 -10.99 -22.19
CA GLN A 351 4.45 -11.00 -23.66
C GLN A 351 4.80 -9.61 -24.23
N ALA A 352 4.20 -8.55 -23.70
CA ALA A 352 4.37 -7.20 -24.20
C ALA A 352 5.79 -6.65 -24.00
N THR A 353 6.52 -7.12 -22.97
CA THR A 353 7.86 -6.65 -22.62
C THR A 353 8.97 -7.62 -23.00
N GLY A 354 8.66 -8.82 -23.44
CA GLY A 354 9.66 -9.89 -23.69
C GLY A 354 10.35 -10.40 -22.43
N THR A 355 9.74 -10.19 -21.24
CA THR A 355 10.32 -10.61 -19.95
C THR A 355 9.87 -12.01 -19.54
N THR A 356 10.53 -12.54 -18.51
CA THR A 356 10.06 -13.70 -17.74
C THR A 356 9.41 -13.22 -16.43
N ALA A 357 8.84 -14.13 -15.64
CA ALA A 357 8.37 -13.79 -14.30
C ALA A 357 9.47 -13.18 -13.42
N ASP A 358 10.72 -13.65 -13.56
CA ASP A 358 11.86 -13.21 -12.76
C ASP A 358 12.42 -11.86 -13.20
N THR A 359 12.20 -11.45 -14.45
CA THR A 359 12.74 -10.20 -15.00
C THR A 359 11.71 -9.08 -15.14
N LEU A 360 10.42 -9.40 -14.95
CA LEU A 360 9.34 -8.40 -15.04
C LEU A 360 9.48 -7.31 -13.97
N TYR A 361 9.86 -7.66 -12.74
CA TYR A 361 10.11 -6.67 -11.69
C TYR A 361 11.20 -5.66 -12.10
N ALA A 362 12.31 -6.15 -12.65
CA ALA A 362 13.39 -5.27 -13.11
C ALA A 362 12.94 -4.37 -14.27
N TYR A 363 12.15 -4.89 -15.21
CA TYR A 363 11.56 -4.09 -16.28
C TYR A 363 10.61 -3.01 -15.73
N ALA A 364 9.74 -3.37 -14.80
CA ALA A 364 8.81 -2.45 -14.17
C ALA A 364 9.51 -1.31 -13.39
N HIS A 365 10.79 -1.45 -13.07
CA HIS A 365 11.65 -0.45 -12.39
C HIS A 365 12.84 -0.01 -13.27
N SER A 366 12.75 -0.13 -14.60
CA SER A 366 13.84 0.21 -15.51
C SER A 366 13.95 1.71 -15.86
N ALA A 367 12.88 2.48 -15.61
CA ALA A 367 12.85 3.91 -15.88
C ALA A 367 13.48 4.72 -14.74
N GLY A 368 14.06 5.85 -15.08
CA GLY A 368 14.52 6.85 -14.12
C GLY A 368 13.41 7.84 -13.73
N THR A 369 13.71 8.72 -12.79
CA THR A 369 12.74 9.72 -12.26
C THR A 369 12.30 10.76 -13.28
N ASP A 370 12.99 10.86 -14.40
CA ASP A 370 12.63 11.71 -15.56
C ASP A 370 11.40 11.19 -16.32
N THR A 371 11.14 9.88 -16.27
CA THR A 371 10.04 9.23 -16.99
C THR A 371 9.11 8.44 -16.09
N ASP A 372 9.56 8.06 -14.89
CA ASP A 372 8.75 7.43 -13.84
C ASP A 372 8.89 8.22 -12.52
N PRO A 373 7.92 9.05 -12.14
CA PRO A 373 8.00 9.84 -10.91
C PRO A 373 8.07 8.99 -9.64
N TYR A 374 7.77 7.69 -9.74
CA TYR A 374 7.80 6.74 -8.62
C TYR A 374 9.05 5.86 -8.59
N ALA A 375 10.05 6.11 -9.43
CA ALA A 375 11.28 5.31 -9.50
C ALA A 375 12.14 5.40 -8.22
N ASP A 376 12.06 6.52 -7.48
CA ASP A 376 12.80 6.74 -6.24
C ASP A 376 11.96 6.32 -5.02
N ARG A 377 12.36 5.21 -4.38
CA ARG A 377 11.69 4.70 -3.18
C ARG A 377 11.77 5.66 -1.98
N GLU A 378 12.87 6.39 -1.81
CA GLU A 378 13.02 7.33 -0.68
C GLU A 378 12.08 8.53 -0.85
N ALA A 379 11.96 9.04 -2.06
CA ALA A 379 10.99 10.07 -2.41
C ALA A 379 9.54 9.57 -2.19
N ASN A 380 9.25 8.32 -2.57
CA ASN A 380 7.96 7.68 -2.32
C ASN A 380 7.67 7.57 -0.81
N ALA A 381 8.63 7.13 0.00
CA ALA A 381 8.51 7.08 1.45
C ALA A 381 8.26 8.47 2.06
N GLY A 382 8.97 9.49 1.55
CA GLY A 382 8.78 10.91 1.92
C GLY A 382 7.38 11.44 1.54
N THR A 383 6.80 10.91 0.47
CA THR A 383 5.43 11.24 0.04
C THR A 383 4.38 10.57 0.92
N VAL A 384 4.54 9.29 1.24
CA VAL A 384 3.57 8.48 2.00
C VAL A 384 3.61 8.79 3.49
N GLY A 385 4.80 8.78 4.10
CA GLY A 385 4.98 8.85 5.55
C GLY A 385 4.19 9.97 6.24
N PRO A 386 4.36 11.26 5.84
CA PRO A 386 3.61 12.36 6.45
C PRO A 386 2.09 12.26 6.26
N LYS A 387 1.63 11.60 5.18
CA LYS A 387 0.21 11.48 4.84
C LYS A 387 -0.47 10.29 5.54
N LEU A 388 0.28 9.42 6.20
CA LEU A 388 -0.29 8.35 7.03
C LEU A 388 -1.03 8.91 8.25
N THR A 389 -0.60 10.03 8.78
CA THR A 389 -1.17 10.66 9.99
C THR A 389 -1.57 12.12 9.81
N TYR A 390 -1.01 12.84 8.81
CA TYR A 390 -1.21 14.28 8.60
C TYR A 390 -0.99 15.08 9.89
N VAL A 391 -2.04 15.74 10.36
CA VAL A 391 -2.02 16.62 11.55
C VAL A 391 -2.30 15.89 12.87
N LEU A 392 -2.60 14.60 12.82
CA LEU A 392 -2.89 13.84 14.03
C LEU A 392 -1.64 13.73 14.91
N THR A 393 -1.79 14.05 16.17
CA THR A 393 -0.76 13.88 17.19
C THR A 393 -0.99 12.58 17.95
N ARG A 394 0.11 11.89 18.24
CA ARG A 394 0.06 10.64 18.99
C ARG A 394 -0.20 10.90 20.46
N GLN A 395 -1.14 10.18 21.06
CA GLN A 395 -1.50 10.25 22.47
C GLN A 395 -1.54 8.84 23.09
N GLY A 396 -1.15 8.73 24.35
CA GLY A 396 -1.22 7.47 25.07
C GLY A 396 -0.03 6.52 24.87
N ARG A 397 -0.22 5.27 25.30
CA ARG A 397 0.81 4.21 25.26
C ARG A 397 0.79 3.51 23.92
N ASP A 398 1.96 2.99 23.54
CA ASP A 398 2.05 2.09 22.39
C ASP A 398 1.48 0.72 22.75
N VAL A 399 0.57 0.24 21.91
CA VAL A 399 -0.04 -1.09 22.02
C VAL A 399 0.17 -1.79 20.69
N PRO A 400 0.71 -3.02 20.67
CA PRO A 400 0.86 -3.79 19.44
C PRO A 400 -0.47 -3.89 18.68
N LEU A 401 -0.41 -3.83 17.34
CA LEU A 401 -1.59 -3.99 16.51
C LEU A 401 -2.10 -5.44 16.59
N ALA A 402 -3.38 -5.60 16.92
CA ALA A 402 -4.10 -6.83 16.61
C ALA A 402 -4.55 -6.74 15.14
N VAL A 403 -3.79 -7.38 14.24
CA VAL A 403 -4.06 -7.28 12.80
C VAL A 403 -5.50 -7.68 12.48
N PRO A 404 -6.27 -6.88 11.75
CA PRO A 404 -7.64 -7.21 11.39
C PRO A 404 -7.73 -8.54 10.62
N LYS A 405 -8.80 -9.30 10.84
CA LYS A 405 -9.09 -10.52 10.08
C LYS A 405 -9.13 -10.19 8.58
N GLY A 406 -8.46 -11.00 7.77
CA GLY A 406 -8.46 -10.86 6.31
C GLY A 406 -7.47 -9.81 5.77
N ALA A 407 -6.83 -8.99 6.61
CA ALA A 407 -5.87 -7.97 6.13
C ALA A 407 -4.65 -8.59 5.40
N GLU A 408 -4.29 -9.82 5.74
CA GLU A 408 -3.16 -10.55 5.14
C GLU A 408 -3.30 -10.80 3.64
N VAL A 409 -4.51 -10.73 3.09
CA VAL A 409 -4.76 -10.88 1.65
C VAL A 409 -4.15 -9.73 0.84
N LEU A 410 -4.01 -8.54 1.44
CA LEU A 410 -3.44 -7.36 0.79
C LEU A 410 -1.97 -7.57 0.38
N LEU A 411 -1.27 -8.52 1.00
CA LEU A 411 0.11 -8.87 0.67
C LEU A 411 0.24 -10.23 -0.07
N GLU A 412 -0.87 -10.89 -0.40
CA GLU A 412 -0.88 -12.26 -0.92
C GLU A 412 -0.03 -12.43 -2.20
N THR A 413 -0.17 -11.53 -3.15
CA THR A 413 0.56 -11.59 -4.42
C THR A 413 1.94 -10.93 -4.36
N ARG A 414 2.14 -9.99 -3.43
CA ARG A 414 3.43 -9.31 -3.21
C ARG A 414 4.41 -10.19 -2.43
N GLN A 415 3.92 -10.99 -1.49
CA GLN A 415 4.72 -11.89 -0.65
C GLN A 415 4.14 -13.32 -0.69
N PRO A 416 4.08 -13.97 -1.90
CA PRO A 416 3.41 -15.26 -2.07
C PRO A 416 4.10 -16.41 -1.34
N TYR A 417 5.39 -16.27 -1.02
CA TYR A 417 6.18 -17.24 -0.28
C TYR A 417 5.98 -17.19 1.25
N LEU A 418 5.28 -16.18 1.76
CA LEU A 418 4.91 -16.09 3.17
C LEU A 418 3.53 -16.70 3.39
N THR A 419 3.38 -17.43 4.50
CA THR A 419 2.06 -17.90 4.95
C THR A 419 1.15 -16.72 5.34
N ALA A 420 -0.15 -16.95 5.41
CA ALA A 420 -1.11 -15.94 5.89
C ALA A 420 -0.71 -15.40 7.28
N ALA A 421 -0.29 -16.29 8.19
CA ALA A 421 0.17 -15.90 9.53
C ALA A 421 1.42 -15.00 9.46
N GLN A 422 2.39 -15.31 8.59
CA GLN A 422 3.59 -14.50 8.41
C GLN A 422 3.27 -13.13 7.79
N ARG A 423 2.36 -13.05 6.80
CA ARG A 423 1.89 -11.75 6.26
C ARG A 423 1.19 -10.91 7.33
N ARG A 424 0.46 -11.54 8.26
CA ARG A 424 -0.10 -10.83 9.43
C ARG A 424 1.01 -10.27 10.33
N GLU A 425 2.08 -11.02 10.58
CA GLU A 425 3.24 -10.52 11.32
C GLU A 425 3.97 -9.38 10.60
N VAL A 426 4.10 -9.43 9.28
CA VAL A 426 4.60 -8.29 8.49
C VAL A 426 3.73 -7.06 8.73
N LEU A 427 2.40 -7.17 8.59
CA LEU A 427 1.46 -6.06 8.83
C LEU A 427 1.54 -5.54 10.27
N ARG A 428 1.69 -6.43 11.26
CA ARG A 428 1.81 -6.06 12.67
C ARG A 428 3.09 -5.27 12.96
N THR A 429 4.21 -5.76 12.46
CA THR A 429 5.54 -5.19 12.76
C THR A 429 5.86 -3.91 11.99
N THR A 430 5.14 -3.64 10.92
CA THR A 430 5.26 -2.41 10.12
C THR A 430 4.16 -1.39 10.39
N ALA A 431 3.19 -1.73 11.25
CA ALA A 431 2.06 -0.86 11.57
C ALA A 431 2.50 0.45 12.24
N LEU A 432 1.71 1.49 12.04
CA LEU A 432 1.80 2.72 12.81
C LEU A 432 1.63 2.42 14.31
N PRO A 433 2.35 3.14 15.19
CA PRO A 433 2.13 3.02 16.62
C PRO A 433 0.68 3.41 16.99
N ALA A 434 0.16 2.88 18.11
CA ALA A 434 -1.12 3.29 18.65
C ALA A 434 -1.09 4.75 19.13
N GLY A 435 -2.26 5.34 19.32
CA GLY A 435 -2.42 6.67 19.89
C GLY A 435 -2.90 7.74 18.91
N TYR A 436 -3.15 7.39 17.66
CA TYR A 436 -3.76 8.31 16.69
C TYR A 436 -5.28 8.10 16.67
N VAL A 437 -6.03 9.04 17.27
CA VAL A 437 -7.45 8.90 17.60
C VAL A 437 -8.33 8.34 16.47
N LEU A 438 -8.13 8.79 15.25
CA LEU A 438 -8.92 8.37 14.10
C LEU A 438 -8.47 7.00 13.55
N LEU A 439 -7.18 6.68 13.70
CA LEU A 439 -6.58 5.45 13.16
C LEU A 439 -6.79 4.26 14.09
N ASP A 440 -7.03 4.53 15.37
CA ASP A 440 -7.32 3.54 16.42
C ASP A 440 -8.83 3.21 16.55
N GLY A 441 -9.58 3.31 15.47
CA GLY A 441 -10.97 2.87 15.40
C GLY A 441 -11.13 1.36 15.58
N PHE A 442 -12.35 0.87 15.43
CA PHE A 442 -12.63 -0.57 15.54
C PHE A 442 -11.73 -1.37 14.59
N GLU A 443 -11.11 -2.44 15.09
CA GLU A 443 -10.09 -3.28 14.41
C GLU A 443 -8.82 -2.54 13.95
N GLN A 444 -8.71 -1.24 14.16
CA GLN A 444 -7.48 -0.45 13.91
C GLN A 444 -6.95 -0.50 12.46
N TRP A 445 -7.82 -0.63 11.45
CA TRP A 445 -7.48 -0.64 10.03
C TRP A 445 -6.64 0.58 9.61
N GLY A 446 -6.82 1.71 10.30
CA GLY A 446 -6.07 2.94 10.04
C GLY A 446 -4.57 2.86 10.33
N ARG A 447 -4.14 1.90 11.14
CA ARG A 447 -2.74 1.70 11.53
C ARG A 447 -1.92 0.93 10.49
N LEU A 448 -2.56 0.29 9.51
CA LEU A 448 -1.85 -0.46 8.48
C LEU A 448 -1.04 0.50 7.58
N ASP A 449 0.27 0.27 7.51
CA ASP A 449 1.20 0.91 6.58
C ASP A 449 1.59 -0.11 5.50
N LEU A 450 0.84 -0.11 4.41
CA LEU A 450 1.04 -1.04 3.31
C LEU A 450 2.30 -0.73 2.48
N PHE A 451 2.77 0.53 2.51
CA PHE A 451 4.02 0.90 1.87
C PHE A 451 5.20 0.18 2.53
N SER A 452 5.31 0.29 3.85
CA SER A 452 6.35 -0.40 4.62
C SER A 452 6.16 -1.92 4.62
N ALA A 453 4.91 -2.41 4.71
CA ALA A 453 4.62 -3.85 4.74
C ALA A 453 5.07 -4.58 3.46
N SER A 454 5.02 -3.92 2.29
CA SER A 454 5.48 -4.52 1.04
C SER A 454 6.99 -4.74 0.97
N ASP A 455 7.77 -4.12 1.87
CA ASP A 455 9.21 -4.27 2.03
C ASP A 455 9.63 -5.31 3.09
N GLY A 456 8.71 -6.20 3.50
CA GLY A 456 8.97 -7.24 4.47
C GLY A 456 8.74 -6.83 5.91
N TYR A 457 9.33 -7.55 6.83
CA TYR A 457 9.16 -7.35 8.27
C TYR A 457 9.76 -6.02 8.76
N GLY A 458 9.13 -5.42 9.76
CA GLY A 458 9.69 -4.32 10.56
C GLY A 458 10.38 -4.80 11.85
N ALA A 459 10.03 -5.99 12.33
CA ALA A 459 10.68 -6.63 13.49
C ALA A 459 10.57 -8.15 13.44
N PHE A 460 11.52 -8.84 14.07
CA PHE A 460 11.46 -10.26 14.42
C PHE A 460 11.32 -10.39 15.94
N ASP A 461 10.08 -10.55 16.43
CA ASP A 461 9.85 -10.76 17.87
C ASP A 461 10.15 -12.20 18.29
N SER A 462 10.19 -13.12 17.35
CA SER A 462 10.66 -14.50 17.44
C SER A 462 11.35 -14.89 16.15
N ASP A 463 11.98 -16.07 16.10
CA ASP A 463 12.66 -16.56 14.89
C ASP A 463 11.67 -16.69 13.72
N VAL A 464 12.07 -16.15 12.58
CA VAL A 464 11.30 -16.15 11.33
C VAL A 464 11.96 -17.07 10.32
N THR A 465 11.25 -18.13 9.91
CA THR A 465 11.68 -19.01 8.82
C THR A 465 11.05 -18.54 7.50
N VAL A 466 11.89 -18.33 6.49
CA VAL A 466 11.47 -17.90 5.15
C VAL A 466 11.94 -18.91 4.11
N THR A 467 10.99 -19.43 3.34
CA THR A 467 11.25 -20.41 2.27
C THR A 467 10.87 -19.82 0.92
N LEU A 468 11.85 -19.61 0.03
CA LEU A 468 11.62 -19.22 -1.36
C LEU A 468 12.03 -20.37 -2.28
N ASP A 469 11.27 -20.54 -3.36
CA ASP A 469 11.53 -21.59 -4.36
C ASP A 469 11.88 -20.96 -5.72
N ALA A 470 13.10 -21.21 -6.19
CA ALA A 470 13.55 -20.70 -7.48
C ALA A 470 12.66 -21.13 -8.67
N ALA A 471 11.97 -22.27 -8.54
CA ALA A 471 11.05 -22.76 -9.59
C ALA A 471 9.69 -22.01 -9.62
N ALA A 472 9.34 -21.30 -8.54
CA ALA A 472 8.08 -20.56 -8.46
C ALA A 472 8.04 -19.31 -9.36
N GLY A 473 9.21 -18.76 -9.71
CA GLY A 473 9.37 -17.53 -10.47
C GLY A 473 8.90 -16.27 -9.73
N GLY A 474 9.30 -15.10 -10.21
CA GLY A 474 8.94 -13.80 -9.65
C GLY A 474 9.22 -13.69 -8.15
N PHE A 475 8.26 -13.12 -7.40
CA PHE A 475 8.41 -12.97 -5.94
C PHE A 475 8.48 -14.29 -5.17
N GLY A 476 8.00 -15.40 -5.73
CA GLY A 476 8.16 -16.72 -5.14
C GLY A 476 9.60 -17.23 -5.19
N ALA A 477 10.34 -16.84 -6.24
CA ALA A 477 11.73 -17.20 -6.47
C ALA A 477 12.72 -16.23 -5.83
N ALA A 478 12.44 -14.93 -5.87
CA ALA A 478 13.35 -13.91 -5.37
C ALA A 478 12.58 -12.69 -4.83
N ASP A 479 12.98 -12.21 -3.64
CA ASP A 479 12.43 -11.00 -3.06
C ASP A 479 13.50 -10.19 -2.32
N SER A 480 13.18 -8.91 -2.07
CA SER A 480 14.04 -7.97 -1.36
C SER A 480 13.28 -7.31 -0.22
N TRP A 481 13.82 -7.40 1.00
CA TRP A 481 13.32 -6.69 2.16
C TRP A 481 14.20 -5.47 2.43
N ARG A 482 13.55 -4.32 2.48
CA ARG A 482 14.21 -3.01 2.54
C ARG A 482 13.99 -2.28 3.88
N ASN A 483 13.13 -2.81 4.74
CA ASN A 483 12.91 -2.28 6.08
C ASN A 483 14.11 -2.48 7.00
N ASP A 484 14.24 -1.59 8.00
CA ASP A 484 15.16 -1.74 9.12
C ASP A 484 14.55 -2.67 10.17
N ILE A 485 14.91 -3.94 10.10
CA ILE A 485 14.34 -4.99 10.94
C ILE A 485 14.99 -4.98 12.33
N ARG A 486 14.16 -4.91 13.37
CA ARG A 486 14.56 -4.96 14.79
C ARG A 486 14.00 -6.20 15.48
N GLY A 487 14.21 -6.33 16.80
CA GLY A 487 13.61 -7.39 17.63
C GLY A 487 14.60 -8.43 18.13
N GLU A 488 14.12 -9.36 18.96
CA GLU A 488 14.94 -10.37 19.64
C GLU A 488 15.08 -11.68 18.84
N GLY A 489 14.17 -11.91 17.88
CA GLY A 489 14.22 -13.08 17.02
C GLY A 489 15.29 -12.98 15.93
N GLY A 490 15.46 -14.08 15.20
CA GLY A 490 16.43 -14.25 14.11
C GLY A 490 15.78 -14.63 12.79
N LEU A 491 16.60 -14.75 11.75
CA LEU A 491 16.19 -15.15 10.41
C LEU A 491 16.73 -16.55 10.07
N ILE A 492 15.86 -17.44 9.61
CA ILE A 492 16.22 -18.74 9.04
C ILE A 492 15.79 -18.74 7.56
N LYS A 493 16.75 -18.70 6.64
CA LYS A 493 16.49 -18.73 5.19
C LYS A 493 16.58 -20.16 4.66
N ARG A 494 15.49 -20.62 4.05
CA ARG A 494 15.31 -21.96 3.45
C ARG A 494 14.93 -21.91 1.98
N GLY A 495 14.85 -23.08 1.35
CA GLY A 495 14.46 -23.29 -0.03
C GLY A 495 15.56 -22.90 -1.02
N THR A 496 15.23 -22.92 -2.31
CA THR A 496 16.18 -22.75 -3.42
C THR A 496 16.31 -21.31 -3.92
N GLY A 497 15.32 -20.45 -3.60
CA GLY A 497 15.26 -19.07 -4.08
C GLY A 497 16.15 -18.09 -3.31
N THR A 498 16.07 -16.81 -3.67
CA THR A 498 16.92 -15.72 -3.18
C THR A 498 16.14 -14.75 -2.30
N LEU A 499 16.68 -14.43 -1.11
CA LEU A 499 16.22 -13.30 -0.29
C LEU A 499 17.33 -12.26 -0.19
N THR A 500 17.00 -11.00 -0.47
CA THR A 500 17.91 -9.86 -0.30
C THR A 500 17.48 -9.02 0.89
N LEU A 501 18.42 -8.70 1.79
CA LEU A 501 18.23 -7.79 2.90
C LEU A 501 19.03 -6.52 2.66
N SER A 502 18.37 -5.35 2.57
CA SER A 502 19.06 -4.08 2.31
C SER A 502 18.90 -3.04 3.42
N GLY A 503 18.06 -3.30 4.44
CA GLY A 503 17.87 -2.43 5.59
C GLY A 503 19.08 -2.41 6.55
N HIS A 504 19.08 -1.45 7.47
CA HIS A 504 20.00 -1.41 8.63
C HIS A 504 19.43 -2.23 9.78
N ASN A 505 19.59 -3.55 9.67
CA ASN A 505 18.97 -4.49 10.57
C ASN A 505 19.64 -4.53 11.95
N ARG A 506 18.82 -4.68 13.01
CA ARG A 506 19.22 -4.66 14.42
C ARG A 506 18.60 -5.79 15.23
N PHE A 507 18.06 -6.82 14.58
CA PHE A 507 17.55 -8.00 15.26
C PHE A 507 18.69 -8.81 15.91
N HIS A 508 18.42 -9.46 17.06
CA HIS A 508 19.46 -10.05 17.91
C HIS A 508 19.59 -11.58 17.78
N GLY A 509 18.55 -12.31 17.34
CA GLY A 509 18.51 -13.75 17.29
C GLY A 509 19.44 -14.41 16.25
N GLY A 510 20.16 -13.60 15.45
CA GLY A 510 21.10 -14.08 14.46
C GLY A 510 20.48 -14.46 13.12
N THR A 511 21.33 -14.96 12.22
CA THR A 511 20.94 -15.33 10.84
C THR A 511 21.45 -16.72 10.50
N VAL A 512 20.55 -17.60 10.05
CA VAL A 512 20.88 -18.96 9.60
C VAL A 512 20.48 -19.11 8.12
N VAL A 513 21.42 -19.56 7.30
CA VAL A 513 21.18 -19.93 5.90
C VAL A 513 21.22 -21.45 5.80
N GLU A 514 20.06 -22.06 5.53
CA GLU A 514 19.90 -23.50 5.35
C GLU A 514 19.73 -23.91 3.88
N GLY A 515 19.50 -22.93 2.97
CA GLY A 515 19.38 -23.21 1.54
C GLY A 515 19.16 -21.98 0.68
N GLY A 516 19.37 -22.12 -0.63
CA GLY A 516 19.26 -21.05 -1.62
C GLY A 516 20.29 -19.95 -1.43
N VAL A 517 19.88 -18.69 -1.64
CA VAL A 517 20.77 -17.54 -1.54
C VAL A 517 20.21 -16.51 -0.57
N LEU A 518 21.02 -16.10 0.40
CA LEU A 518 20.78 -14.90 1.20
C LEU A 518 21.76 -13.81 0.76
N VAL A 519 21.25 -12.65 0.36
CA VAL A 519 22.06 -11.50 -0.05
C VAL A 519 22.03 -10.44 1.05
N GLY A 520 23.17 -10.09 1.61
CA GLY A 520 23.35 -8.91 2.45
C GLY A 520 23.74 -7.72 1.58
N ALA A 521 22.79 -6.85 1.26
CA ALA A 521 23.01 -5.70 0.38
C ALA A 521 23.47 -4.44 1.12
N SER A 522 23.26 -4.36 2.44
CA SER A 522 23.78 -3.32 3.33
C SER A 522 24.84 -3.90 4.29
N ALA A 523 25.64 -3.04 4.90
CA ALA A 523 26.68 -3.48 5.83
C ALA A 523 26.10 -4.19 7.08
N ASN A 524 24.92 -3.79 7.53
CA ASN A 524 24.27 -4.35 8.72
C ASN A 524 23.07 -5.25 8.36
N ALA A 525 23.05 -5.81 7.16
CA ALA A 525 21.91 -6.59 6.66
C ALA A 525 21.58 -7.83 7.54
N LEU A 526 22.55 -8.42 8.23
CA LEU A 526 22.40 -9.70 8.93
C LEU A 526 22.07 -9.56 10.44
N GLY A 527 21.71 -8.35 10.90
CA GLY A 527 21.39 -8.10 12.31
C GLY A 527 22.63 -8.03 13.22
N GLN A 528 22.43 -8.29 14.52
CA GLN A 528 23.44 -8.12 15.57
C GLN A 528 23.98 -9.46 16.11
N GLY A 529 23.33 -10.58 15.79
CA GLY A 529 23.68 -11.91 16.30
C GLY A 529 24.73 -12.64 15.47
N ASP A 530 24.85 -13.94 15.74
CA ASP A 530 25.71 -14.87 15.00
C ASP A 530 25.14 -15.12 13.60
N VAL A 531 26.02 -15.44 12.66
CA VAL A 531 25.65 -15.86 11.30
C VAL A 531 26.16 -17.29 11.05
N ARG A 532 25.24 -18.17 10.66
CA ARG A 532 25.53 -19.56 10.36
C ARG A 532 25.10 -19.91 8.94
N VAL A 533 26.00 -20.41 8.13
CA VAL A 533 25.73 -20.91 6.77
C VAL A 533 25.87 -22.43 6.81
N LEU A 534 24.73 -23.11 6.86
CA LEU A 534 24.61 -24.57 7.00
C LEU A 534 24.18 -25.23 5.69
N GLY A 535 23.71 -24.43 4.72
CA GLY A 535 23.30 -24.82 3.37
C GLY A 535 23.21 -23.61 2.44
N GLY A 536 23.45 -23.81 1.15
CA GLY A 536 23.30 -22.74 0.14
C GLY A 536 24.42 -21.70 0.16
N THR A 537 24.05 -20.44 -0.05
CA THR A 537 24.99 -19.33 -0.29
C THR A 537 24.64 -18.10 0.52
N LEU A 538 25.62 -17.54 1.24
CA LEU A 538 25.59 -16.16 1.71
C LEU A 538 26.36 -15.28 0.73
N ARG A 539 25.72 -14.23 0.21
CA ARG A 539 26.30 -13.28 -0.75
C ARG A 539 26.38 -11.89 -0.14
N ALA A 540 27.54 -11.27 -0.17
CA ALA A 540 27.68 -9.86 0.16
C ALA A 540 27.51 -8.99 -1.09
N GLY A 541 26.64 -8.00 -1.03
CA GLY A 541 26.49 -6.99 -2.08
C GLY A 541 27.58 -5.92 -2.01
N LYS A 542 27.97 -5.56 -0.78
CA LYS A 542 29.04 -4.61 -0.42
C LYS A 542 29.86 -5.21 0.73
N VAL A 543 30.50 -4.38 1.56
CA VAL A 543 31.07 -4.83 2.84
C VAL A 543 29.94 -5.35 3.73
N LEU A 544 30.13 -6.52 4.32
CA LEU A 544 29.17 -7.15 5.20
C LEU A 544 29.76 -7.26 6.61
N ARG A 545 29.01 -6.84 7.63
CA ARG A 545 29.40 -6.88 9.03
C ARG A 545 28.61 -7.91 9.79
N VAL A 546 29.31 -8.79 10.47
CA VAL A 546 28.76 -9.76 11.42
C VAL A 546 29.20 -9.36 12.83
N ARG A 547 28.24 -9.03 13.68
CA ARG A 547 28.51 -8.57 15.05
C ARG A 547 28.86 -9.70 15.99
N GLY A 548 28.27 -10.88 15.78
CA GLY A 548 28.58 -12.12 16.49
C GLY A 548 29.67 -12.94 15.81
N ALA A 549 29.57 -14.26 15.94
CA ALA A 549 30.42 -15.23 15.24
C ALA A 549 29.90 -15.50 13.82
N TYR A 550 30.82 -15.85 12.92
CA TYR A 550 30.49 -16.39 11.60
C TYR A 550 30.90 -17.88 11.53
N VAL A 551 29.95 -18.73 11.20
CA VAL A 551 30.19 -20.18 11.07
C VAL A 551 29.74 -20.65 9.71
N GLN A 552 30.59 -21.32 8.97
CA GLN A 552 30.30 -21.92 7.67
C GLN A 552 30.64 -23.40 7.67
N GLU A 553 29.67 -24.26 7.36
CA GLU A 553 29.82 -25.72 7.43
C GLU A 553 29.29 -26.40 6.15
N GLY A 554 29.81 -27.57 5.84
CA GLY A 554 29.38 -28.38 4.70
C GLY A 554 29.66 -27.71 3.34
N ASP A 555 29.06 -28.23 2.29
CA ASP A 555 29.20 -27.74 0.91
C ASP A 555 28.46 -26.40 0.71
N THR A 556 28.88 -25.39 1.47
CA THR A 556 28.25 -24.05 1.47
C THR A 556 29.16 -23.01 0.86
N ARG A 557 28.58 -21.92 0.41
CA ARG A 557 29.26 -20.86 -0.33
C ARG A 557 29.15 -19.51 0.37
N LEU A 558 30.30 -18.84 0.49
CA LEU A 558 30.36 -17.41 0.80
C LEU A 558 30.80 -16.67 -0.47
N GLU A 559 29.97 -15.74 -0.96
CA GLU A 559 30.29 -14.91 -2.12
C GLU A 559 30.60 -13.48 -1.69
N LEU A 560 31.84 -13.03 -1.94
CA LEU A 560 32.30 -11.69 -1.55
C LEU A 560 32.75 -10.88 -2.75
N PRO A 561 32.47 -9.56 -2.77
CA PRO A 561 33.06 -8.66 -3.76
C PRO A 561 34.56 -8.44 -3.48
N LEU A 562 35.35 -8.42 -4.51
CA LEU A 562 36.77 -8.14 -4.44
C LEU A 562 37.10 -6.84 -5.16
N ARG A 563 37.48 -5.82 -4.38
CA ARG A 563 37.76 -4.46 -4.85
C ARG A 563 39.22 -4.08 -4.67
N ARG A 564 39.76 -3.34 -5.59
CA ARG A 564 41.12 -2.79 -5.48
C ARG A 564 41.15 -1.68 -4.41
N ASN A 565 42.18 -1.71 -3.55
CA ASN A 565 42.42 -0.71 -2.51
C ASN A 565 41.22 -0.49 -1.56
N HIS A 566 40.49 -1.55 -1.25
CA HIS A 566 39.39 -1.56 -0.28
C HIS A 566 39.73 -2.46 0.89
N GLY A 567 39.17 -2.19 2.06
CA GLY A 567 39.23 -3.06 3.22
C GLY A 567 38.54 -4.42 3.00
N PRO A 568 38.45 -5.26 4.03
CA PRO A 568 37.84 -6.58 3.94
C PRO A 568 36.36 -6.47 3.48
N ALA A 569 35.93 -7.45 2.69
CA ALA A 569 34.54 -7.52 2.26
C ALA A 569 33.62 -8.15 3.33
N LEU A 570 34.21 -8.91 4.28
CA LEU A 570 33.54 -9.46 5.46
C LEU A 570 34.29 -9.03 6.71
N GLU A 571 33.62 -8.28 7.58
CA GLU A 571 34.10 -7.86 8.91
C GLU A 571 33.31 -8.62 9.99
N VAL A 572 34.01 -9.40 10.83
CA VAL A 572 33.40 -10.22 11.89
C VAL A 572 33.93 -9.77 13.24
N SER A 573 33.07 -9.22 14.09
CA SER A 573 33.48 -8.76 15.43
C SER A 573 33.83 -9.92 16.37
N GLY A 574 33.32 -11.11 16.11
CA GLY A 574 33.63 -12.34 16.84
C GLY A 574 34.59 -13.24 16.09
N ARG A 575 34.43 -14.56 16.30
CA ARG A 575 35.22 -15.58 15.64
C ARG A 575 34.65 -16.00 14.28
N VAL A 576 35.52 -16.36 13.35
CA VAL A 576 35.19 -17.08 12.11
C VAL A 576 35.55 -18.54 12.28
N VAL A 577 34.63 -19.44 11.97
CA VAL A 577 34.85 -20.89 11.97
C VAL A 577 34.48 -21.45 10.60
N LEU A 578 35.45 -22.01 9.91
CA LEU A 578 35.30 -22.64 8.60
C LEU A 578 35.41 -24.17 8.75
N GLY A 579 34.29 -24.85 8.48
CA GLY A 579 34.23 -26.32 8.46
C GLY A 579 34.64 -26.90 7.11
N ARG A 580 34.63 -28.23 7.02
CA ARG A 580 34.90 -28.94 5.76
C ARG A 580 33.83 -28.63 4.72
N GLY A 581 34.20 -28.58 3.45
CA GLY A 581 33.31 -28.28 2.32
C GLY A 581 33.07 -26.79 2.07
N ALA A 582 33.55 -25.92 2.97
CA ALA A 582 33.34 -24.47 2.81
C ALA A 582 34.02 -23.91 1.55
N VAL A 583 33.26 -23.20 0.73
CA VAL A 583 33.72 -22.57 -0.50
C VAL A 583 33.67 -21.04 -0.39
N LEU A 584 34.76 -20.38 -0.79
CA LEU A 584 34.80 -18.94 -0.98
C LEU A 584 34.72 -18.60 -2.48
N SER A 585 33.77 -17.80 -2.90
CA SER A 585 33.64 -17.27 -4.26
C SER A 585 33.92 -15.78 -4.26
N LEU A 586 34.92 -15.34 -5.01
CA LEU A 586 35.35 -13.96 -5.09
C LEU A 586 34.85 -13.36 -6.41
N ARG A 587 34.02 -12.33 -6.33
CA ARG A 587 33.52 -11.60 -7.49
C ARG A 587 34.32 -10.30 -7.67
N LEU A 588 35.07 -10.22 -8.77
CA LEU A 588 35.79 -9.00 -9.10
C LEU A 588 34.77 -7.87 -9.32
N ASP A 589 35.02 -6.74 -8.66
CA ASP A 589 34.21 -5.53 -8.88
C ASP A 589 34.45 -5.02 -10.31
N PRO A 590 33.39 -4.84 -11.13
CA PRO A 590 33.55 -4.43 -12.53
C PRO A 590 34.11 -3.01 -12.67
N GLU A 591 33.87 -2.12 -11.71
CA GLU A 591 34.34 -0.73 -11.75
C GLU A 591 35.79 -0.59 -11.27
N ARG A 592 36.19 -1.41 -10.29
CA ARG A 592 37.50 -1.33 -9.64
C ARG A 592 38.13 -2.72 -9.46
N PRO A 593 38.36 -3.47 -10.54
CA PRO A 593 38.88 -4.82 -10.44
C PRO A 593 40.33 -4.78 -9.95
N PRO A 594 40.70 -5.63 -8.95
CA PRO A 594 42.09 -5.84 -8.58
C PRO A 594 42.82 -6.55 -9.71
N VAL A 595 44.12 -6.28 -9.83
CA VAL A 595 44.99 -6.84 -10.88
C VAL A 595 45.89 -7.93 -10.35
N ALA A 596 46.46 -8.75 -11.24
CA ALA A 596 47.44 -9.75 -10.87
C ALA A 596 48.63 -9.11 -10.12
N GLY A 597 49.13 -9.80 -9.10
CA GLY A 597 50.20 -9.33 -8.21
C GLY A 597 49.69 -8.61 -6.94
N THR A 598 48.41 -8.17 -6.89
CA THR A 598 47.87 -7.52 -5.70
C THR A 598 47.48 -8.54 -4.60
N THR A 599 47.65 -8.12 -3.35
CA THR A 599 47.08 -8.80 -2.18
C THR A 599 45.92 -7.97 -1.66
N VAL A 600 44.76 -8.59 -1.47
CA VAL A 600 43.54 -7.95 -1.02
C VAL A 600 43.03 -8.62 0.25
N ALA A 601 42.72 -7.84 1.28
CA ALA A 601 42.05 -8.34 2.48
C ALA A 601 40.61 -8.74 2.11
N VAL A 602 40.17 -9.91 2.56
CA VAL A 602 38.86 -10.49 2.23
C VAL A 602 37.98 -10.62 3.46
N ILE A 603 38.59 -11.17 4.56
CA ILE A 603 37.92 -11.38 5.84
C ILE A 603 38.79 -10.80 6.94
N GLU A 604 38.18 -10.04 7.84
CA GLU A 604 38.76 -9.60 9.10
C GLU A 604 37.90 -10.13 10.26
N ALA A 605 38.51 -10.64 11.30
CA ALA A 605 37.82 -11.22 12.46
C ALA A 605 38.67 -11.12 13.71
N GLN A 606 38.04 -11.22 14.90
CA GLN A 606 38.79 -11.38 16.16
C GLN A 606 39.65 -12.65 16.17
N ARG A 607 39.14 -13.73 15.56
CA ARG A 607 39.86 -15.01 15.41
C ARG A 607 39.28 -15.79 14.25
N LEU A 608 40.17 -16.32 13.40
CA LEU A 608 39.81 -17.23 12.30
C LEU A 608 40.33 -18.65 12.61
N ARG A 609 39.43 -19.62 12.46
CA ARG A 609 39.74 -21.06 12.57
C ARG A 609 39.25 -21.81 11.34
N GLY A 610 40.02 -22.76 10.85
CA GLY A 610 39.74 -23.51 9.64
C GLY A 610 40.23 -22.80 8.39
N GLN A 611 39.96 -23.42 7.25
CA GLN A 611 40.31 -22.91 5.92
C GLN A 611 39.19 -23.24 4.94
N PHE A 612 39.03 -22.46 3.86
CA PHE A 612 38.15 -22.83 2.75
C PHE A 612 38.77 -24.00 1.98
N ASP A 613 37.97 -25.01 1.69
CA ASP A 613 38.41 -26.16 0.87
C ASP A 613 38.65 -25.72 -0.57
N ARG A 614 37.92 -24.71 -1.03
CA ARG A 614 38.03 -24.14 -2.38
C ARG A 614 37.83 -22.63 -2.40
N ILE A 615 38.71 -21.95 -3.16
CA ILE A 615 38.60 -20.53 -3.42
C ILE A 615 38.49 -20.31 -4.93
N GLU A 616 37.39 -19.69 -5.36
CA GLU A 616 37.06 -19.42 -6.76
C GLU A 616 37.10 -17.91 -7.02
N VAL A 617 37.52 -17.53 -8.23
CA VAL A 617 37.47 -16.16 -8.72
C VAL A 617 36.67 -16.16 -10.01
N ASN A 618 35.74 -15.23 -10.18
CA ASN A 618 34.92 -15.07 -11.38
C ASN A 618 35.70 -14.51 -12.58
N SER A 619 36.96 -14.97 -12.76
CA SER A 619 37.84 -14.57 -13.85
C SER A 619 38.61 -15.77 -14.35
N PRO A 620 38.57 -16.07 -15.64
CA PRO A 620 39.37 -17.17 -16.22
C PRO A 620 40.86 -16.86 -16.21
N ALA A 621 41.27 -15.61 -16.17
CA ALA A 621 42.65 -15.16 -16.22
C ALA A 621 43.37 -15.11 -14.86
N LEU A 622 42.61 -15.17 -13.76
CA LEU A 622 43.15 -15.01 -12.41
C LEU A 622 42.86 -16.22 -11.52
N ARG A 623 43.77 -16.50 -10.60
CA ARG A 623 43.57 -17.39 -9.47
C ARG A 623 43.90 -16.66 -8.18
N ALA A 624 43.24 -17.03 -7.09
CA ALA A 624 43.50 -16.51 -5.76
C ALA A 624 44.34 -17.48 -4.98
N VAL A 625 45.39 -17.00 -4.36
CA VAL A 625 46.21 -17.75 -3.41
C VAL A 625 45.94 -17.20 -2.01
N PRO A 626 45.37 -18.01 -1.08
CA PRO A 626 44.99 -17.50 0.24
C PRO A 626 46.22 -17.28 1.12
N VAL A 627 46.14 -16.24 1.95
CA VAL A 627 47.06 -15.92 3.01
C VAL A 627 46.24 -15.81 4.30
N TYR A 628 46.25 -16.89 5.09
CA TYR A 628 45.55 -16.98 6.37
C TYR A 628 46.39 -16.39 7.49
N THR A 629 45.75 -15.66 8.38
CA THR A 629 46.28 -15.23 9.67
C THR A 629 45.36 -15.69 10.80
N THR A 630 45.73 -15.47 12.05
CA THR A 630 44.83 -15.71 13.19
C THR A 630 43.61 -14.77 13.22
N GLU A 631 43.69 -13.65 12.53
CA GLU A 631 42.71 -12.58 12.55
C GLU A 631 42.01 -12.37 11.20
N GLY A 632 42.32 -13.20 10.18
CA GLY A 632 41.64 -13.02 8.91
C GLY A 632 42.21 -13.77 7.72
N LEU A 633 41.72 -13.42 6.56
CA LEU A 633 42.10 -13.95 5.26
C LEU A 633 42.36 -12.83 4.27
N SER A 634 43.53 -12.84 3.65
CA SER A 634 43.80 -12.08 2.44
C SER A 634 44.01 -13.04 1.26
N VAL A 635 43.81 -12.54 0.04
CA VAL A 635 44.10 -13.31 -1.17
C VAL A 635 45.10 -12.57 -2.05
N ARG A 636 46.11 -13.27 -2.52
CA ARG A 636 47.02 -12.78 -3.55
C ARG A 636 46.55 -13.27 -4.91
N LEU A 637 46.26 -12.32 -5.79
CA LEU A 637 45.83 -12.64 -7.15
C LEU A 637 47.04 -12.91 -8.05
N LEU A 638 47.04 -14.04 -8.72
CA LEU A 638 48.05 -14.41 -9.71
C LEU A 638 47.40 -14.70 -11.05
N ARG A 639 48.15 -14.53 -12.13
CA ARG A 639 47.72 -15.01 -13.47
C ARG A 639 47.62 -16.54 -13.42
N ARG A 640 46.66 -17.09 -14.11
CA ARG A 640 46.55 -18.54 -14.34
C ARG A 640 47.61 -19.02 -15.32
#